data_e76d4e9622920d43f8a026695aa64baa
#
_entry.id   e76d4e9622920d43f8a026695aa64baa
#
_cell.length_a   1.000
_cell.length_b   1.000
_cell.length_c   1.000
_cell.angle_alpha   90.00
_cell.angle_beta   90.00
_cell.angle_gamma   90.00
#
_symmetry.space_group_name_H-M   'P 1'
#
loop_
_entity.id
_entity.type
_entity.pdbx_description
1 polymer ?
#
loop_
_entity_poly.entity_id
_entity_poly.type
_entity_poly.pdbx_seq_one_letter_code
_entity_poly.pdbx_strand_id
1 'polypeptide(L)'
;MVKFKQTEEIEKIMTNLEQVRNIGTLAHVDHGKTTLSDSLLLAAGMISPKVAGKALALDYVEIEQLRQMTVKAANVSLYHERGGKPYVINLVDTPGHVDFTGHVTRSLRVMDGAIVVVDAVEGIMTQTETVVRQALEEMVRPLLYINKIDRLIRELRLSPQEVLQRLLNIIKDFNMLIDIHASPSVKNEWKVDPNKGQVAFGAALHKWGFTLPIMQKKGFKFSNIVETYERGGEAIEELARELPLYEAILNMVVDHIPNPKVAQKYRIPKIWKGDLDSEVGRSMLECDPNGPTVLCVSKTIVDPHAGLVATGRVFSGVIYEGETVYLLGAKENGKILQVSLYMGPYREIISRVSAGNIAAVLGLEHARAGETIVDISLKGAMVPFERLRYISEPVVTIAIEPIHSKDLPRLIDTLRKMAIEDPTLRIKINEETGEYLISGMGQLHLEIALWDLNQRTGGLEVKTTPPIVMYRETIRVASKMFEGKSPNKHNRVMFIVEPLNEETLKLLAEGKVFEDQEWRERARILREYADWDADEARGIWAIDEHFNILVDTSKGIQYLKDIKDHIINGFRWCVDEGPLAKEPCRGIKVKLVDAVVHEDPAHRGPAQIIPATKDAIFAGILSARPTLLEPILKIEVKIPQEQIAGVMKALNTRRGKIVSIEQTGYLNIVRGEIPVAETLDLATDMRSLTSGKAFWATEFLKWSPVPENMLHEIIARIRERKGLPPNIPRVVFNPDGSVAIKS
;
A
#
# COMPACT_ATOMS: atom_id res chain seq x y z
N MET A 1 20.99 22.70 18.83
CA MET A 1 19.91 22.85 17.85
C MET A 1 18.92 23.89 18.37
N VAL A 2 18.48 24.83 17.54
CA VAL A 2 17.46 25.80 17.93
C VAL A 2 16.14 25.06 17.91
N LYS A 3 15.50 24.79 19.07
CA LYS A 3 14.15 24.22 19.14
C LYS A 3 13.17 25.15 18.41
N PHE A 4 12.29 24.59 17.60
CA PHE A 4 11.17 25.37 17.08
C PHE A 4 10.31 25.87 18.24
N LYS A 5 9.98 27.16 18.25
CA LYS A 5 9.17 27.78 19.33
C LYS A 5 7.85 27.04 19.57
N GLN A 6 7.32 26.41 18.54
CA GLN A 6 6.08 25.63 18.62
C GLN A 6 6.21 24.27 19.31
N THR A 7 7.41 23.67 19.37
CA THR A 7 7.60 22.36 19.99
C THR A 7 7.20 22.36 21.45
N GLU A 8 7.53 23.40 22.20
CA GLU A 8 7.17 23.54 23.62
C GLU A 8 5.65 23.68 23.81
N GLU A 9 4.97 24.40 22.92
CA GLU A 9 3.51 24.53 22.96
C GLU A 9 2.84 23.21 22.60
N ILE A 10 3.34 22.49 21.59
CA ILE A 10 2.84 21.16 21.20
C ILE A 10 3.00 20.17 22.36
N GLU A 11 4.18 20.13 23.04
CA GLU A 11 4.42 19.27 24.20
C GLU A 11 3.40 19.49 25.32
N LYS A 12 2.96 20.71 25.56
CA LYS A 12 1.95 21.04 26.58
C LYS A 12 0.55 20.59 26.19
N ILE A 13 0.20 20.75 24.89
CA ILE A 13 -1.18 20.53 24.40
C ILE A 13 -1.43 19.06 24.09
N MET A 14 -0.42 18.31 23.62
CA MET A 14 -0.59 16.93 23.15
C MET A 14 -1.11 15.94 24.21
N THR A 15 -1.11 16.32 25.48
CA THR A 15 -1.72 15.53 26.56
C THR A 15 -3.24 15.71 26.65
N ASN A 16 -3.78 16.76 26.05
CA ASN A 16 -5.22 17.00 25.99
C ASN A 16 -5.79 16.45 24.70
N LEU A 17 -6.34 15.25 24.74
CA LEU A 17 -6.86 14.53 23.56
C LEU A 17 -7.91 15.33 22.77
N GLU A 18 -8.71 16.18 23.41
CA GLU A 18 -9.71 17.00 22.71
C GLU A 18 -9.07 18.00 21.72
N GLN A 19 -7.82 18.38 21.99
CA GLN A 19 -7.06 19.35 21.21
C GLN A 19 -6.10 18.69 20.20
N VAL A 20 -6.14 17.36 20.05
CA VAL A 20 -5.31 16.62 19.08
C VAL A 20 -6.13 16.23 17.86
N ARG A 21 -5.54 16.36 16.66
CA ARG A 21 -6.09 15.85 15.39
C ARG A 21 -4.99 15.14 14.61
N ASN A 22 -5.26 13.91 14.17
CA ASN A 22 -4.36 13.14 13.30
C ASN A 22 -4.97 13.09 11.91
N ILE A 23 -4.33 13.74 10.95
CA ILE A 23 -4.87 13.89 9.61
C ILE A 23 -3.85 13.49 8.56
N GLY A 24 -4.34 13.15 7.37
CA GLY A 24 -3.51 12.99 6.18
C GLY A 24 -4.04 13.75 4.99
N THR A 25 -3.18 13.98 4.01
CA THR A 25 -3.57 14.48 2.70
C THR A 25 -3.61 13.33 1.70
N LEU A 26 -4.72 13.19 0.99
CA LEU A 26 -4.94 12.17 -0.04
C LEU A 26 -5.31 12.85 -1.35
N ALA A 27 -4.71 12.46 -2.46
CA ALA A 27 -5.00 13.05 -3.76
C ALA A 27 -4.54 12.16 -4.91
N HIS A 28 -5.10 12.40 -6.08
CA HIS A 28 -4.48 12.00 -7.34
C HIS A 28 -3.18 12.79 -7.58
N VAL A 29 -2.31 12.28 -8.45
CA VAL A 29 -1.10 13.01 -8.92
C VAL A 29 -1.53 14.37 -9.47
N ASP A 30 -0.74 15.40 -9.25
CA ASP A 30 -0.94 16.78 -9.72
C ASP A 30 -2.21 17.50 -9.23
N HIS A 31 -3.02 16.95 -8.35
CA HIS A 31 -4.18 17.66 -7.77
C HIS A 31 -3.79 18.79 -6.78
N GLY A 32 -2.50 18.95 -6.48
CA GLY A 32 -1.98 20.05 -5.66
C GLY A 32 -1.89 19.74 -4.17
N LYS A 33 -1.72 18.47 -3.82
CA LYS A 33 -1.56 17.98 -2.44
C LYS A 33 -0.36 18.63 -1.74
N THR A 34 0.84 18.56 -2.33
CA THR A 34 2.07 19.12 -1.76
C THR A 34 2.00 20.64 -1.66
N THR A 35 1.39 21.32 -2.64
CA THR A 35 1.13 22.77 -2.59
C THR A 35 0.21 23.14 -1.43
N LEU A 36 -0.80 22.31 -1.13
CA LEU A 36 -1.64 22.47 0.06
C LEU A 36 -0.81 22.32 1.33
N SER A 37 -0.03 21.25 1.44
CA SER A 37 0.81 20.97 2.60
C SER A 37 1.81 22.10 2.86
N ASP A 38 2.44 22.66 1.82
CA ASP A 38 3.30 23.85 1.93
C ASP A 38 2.56 25.09 2.47
N SER A 39 1.30 25.27 2.05
CA SER A 39 0.49 26.39 2.55
C SER A 39 0.17 26.24 4.05
N LEU A 40 0.00 24.99 4.53
CA LEU A 40 -0.19 24.71 5.96
C LEU A 40 1.09 24.92 6.77
N LEU A 41 2.24 24.50 6.24
CA LEU A 41 3.57 24.72 6.87
C LEU A 41 3.94 26.20 6.97
N LEU A 42 3.59 26.99 5.95
CA LEU A 42 3.77 28.44 5.97
C LEU A 42 2.98 29.06 7.12
N ALA A 43 1.73 28.69 7.27
CA ALA A 43 0.86 29.19 8.34
C ALA A 43 1.38 28.86 9.73
N ALA A 44 1.97 27.66 9.86
CA ALA A 44 2.63 27.23 11.08
C ALA A 44 4.01 27.92 11.30
N GLY A 45 4.43 28.83 10.43
CA GLY A 45 5.73 29.53 10.55
C GLY A 45 6.94 28.64 10.39
N MET A 46 6.78 27.45 9.84
CA MET A 46 7.87 26.47 9.65
C MET A 46 8.68 26.75 8.37
N ILE A 47 8.08 27.43 7.40
CA ILE A 47 8.74 27.88 6.17
C ILE A 47 8.50 29.36 5.94
N SER A 48 9.42 30.01 5.23
CA SER A 48 9.28 31.44 4.94
C SER A 48 8.29 31.69 3.79
N PRO A 49 7.59 32.85 3.76
CA PRO A 49 6.65 33.19 2.67
C PRO A 49 7.28 33.18 1.28
N LYS A 50 8.60 33.44 1.18
CA LYS A 50 9.35 33.47 -0.09
C LYS A 50 9.56 32.07 -0.69
N VAL A 51 9.49 31.05 0.14
CA VAL A 51 9.82 29.65 -0.18
C VAL A 51 8.56 28.81 -0.38
N ALA A 52 7.46 29.16 0.31
CA ALA A 52 6.21 28.42 0.24
C ALA A 52 5.63 28.36 -1.17
N GLY A 53 5.27 27.16 -1.60
CA GLY A 53 4.77 26.87 -2.95
C GLY A 53 5.83 26.78 -4.04
N LYS A 54 7.12 27.01 -3.69
CA LYS A 54 8.26 26.84 -4.59
C LYS A 54 9.23 25.76 -4.11
N ALA A 55 9.32 25.56 -2.82
CA ALA A 55 10.33 24.70 -2.21
C ALA A 55 9.84 23.28 -1.92
N LEU A 56 8.52 23.00 -2.07
CA LEU A 56 7.95 21.70 -1.76
C LEU A 56 8.55 21.15 -0.45
N ALA A 57 8.33 21.85 0.66
CA ALA A 57 9.10 21.68 1.89
C ALA A 57 8.95 20.29 2.54
N LEU A 58 7.89 19.56 2.22
CA LEU A 58 7.72 18.16 2.64
C LEU A 58 8.30 17.18 1.62
N ASP A 59 8.60 17.58 0.40
CA ASP A 59 9.35 16.83 -0.59
C ASP A 59 10.85 17.08 -0.39
N TYR A 60 11.41 16.58 0.71
CA TYR A 60 12.79 16.87 1.13
C TYR A 60 13.82 15.92 0.49
N VAL A 61 13.39 14.93 -0.25
CA VAL A 61 14.27 14.06 -1.04
C VAL A 61 14.52 14.73 -2.39
N GLU A 62 15.77 14.86 -2.81
CA GLU A 62 16.15 15.57 -4.04
C GLU A 62 15.37 15.08 -5.27
N ILE A 63 15.12 13.76 -5.38
CA ILE A 63 14.35 13.18 -6.48
C ILE A 63 12.89 13.67 -6.50
N GLU A 64 12.30 13.92 -5.33
CA GLU A 64 10.93 14.46 -5.21
C GLU A 64 10.86 15.85 -5.82
N GLN A 65 11.87 16.68 -5.53
CA GLN A 65 11.98 18.03 -6.08
C GLN A 65 12.26 18.02 -7.58
N LEU A 66 13.16 17.15 -8.04
CA LEU A 66 13.48 16.99 -9.47
C LEU A 66 12.28 16.49 -10.29
N ARG A 67 11.51 15.57 -9.75
CA ARG A 67 10.33 14.98 -10.39
C ARG A 67 9.05 15.74 -10.09
N GLN A 68 9.08 16.70 -9.16
CA GLN A 68 7.93 17.47 -8.66
C GLN A 68 6.79 16.57 -8.15
N MET A 69 7.15 15.48 -7.47
CA MET A 69 6.18 14.52 -6.95
C MET A 69 6.64 13.93 -5.61
N THR A 70 5.71 13.78 -4.67
CA THR A 70 5.95 13.14 -3.38
C THR A 70 6.12 11.64 -3.56
N VAL A 71 7.20 11.08 -3.05
CA VAL A 71 7.54 9.64 -3.07
C VAL A 71 7.35 9.01 -1.70
N LYS A 72 7.86 9.66 -0.66
CA LYS A 72 7.83 9.16 0.73
C LYS A 72 6.83 9.95 1.55
N ALA A 73 6.04 9.27 2.39
CA ALA A 73 5.16 9.96 3.32
C ALA A 73 5.97 10.82 4.30
N ALA A 74 5.55 12.06 4.51
CA ALA A 74 6.18 13.00 5.44
C ALA A 74 5.24 13.30 6.61
N ASN A 75 5.80 13.43 7.81
CA ASN A 75 5.05 13.71 9.03
C ASN A 75 5.43 15.10 9.56
N VAL A 76 4.43 15.83 10.04
CA VAL A 76 4.66 17.12 10.72
C VAL A 76 3.60 17.38 11.77
N SER A 77 3.99 17.89 12.94
CA SER A 77 3.07 18.36 13.96
C SER A 77 2.94 19.87 13.88
N LEU A 78 1.71 20.36 13.66
CA LEU A 78 1.38 21.76 13.50
C LEU A 78 0.66 22.28 14.74
N TYR A 79 0.98 23.52 15.14
CA TYR A 79 0.20 24.27 16.11
C TYR A 79 -0.86 25.11 15.36
N HIS A 80 -2.11 25.08 15.83
CA HIS A 80 -3.19 25.89 15.30
C HIS A 80 -4.09 26.40 16.41
N GLU A 81 -4.58 27.63 16.28
CA GLU A 81 -5.51 28.22 17.24
C GLU A 81 -6.89 28.39 16.61
N ARG A 82 -7.93 27.89 17.26
CA ARG A 82 -9.32 27.99 16.83
C ARG A 82 -10.20 28.50 17.99
N GLY A 83 -10.75 29.69 17.82
CA GLY A 83 -11.62 30.29 18.84
C GLY A 83 -10.97 30.51 20.20
N GLY A 84 -9.68 30.88 20.22
CA GLY A 84 -8.89 31.07 21.45
C GLY A 84 -8.45 29.76 22.12
N LYS A 85 -8.67 28.60 21.50
CA LYS A 85 -8.19 27.28 21.96
C LYS A 85 -7.07 26.81 21.07
N PRO A 86 -5.94 26.35 21.63
CA PRO A 86 -4.85 25.77 20.86
C PRO A 86 -5.13 24.31 20.49
N TYR A 87 -4.63 23.88 19.35
CA TYR A 87 -4.74 22.52 18.82
C TYR A 87 -3.39 22.05 18.28
N VAL A 88 -3.14 20.75 18.43
CA VAL A 88 -2.07 20.02 17.75
C VAL A 88 -2.66 19.26 16.59
N ILE A 89 -2.15 19.50 15.39
CA ILE A 89 -2.57 18.81 14.17
C ILE A 89 -1.37 18.03 13.66
N ASN A 90 -1.39 16.72 13.84
CA ASN A 90 -0.40 15.79 13.29
C ASN A 90 -0.79 15.51 11.83
N LEU A 91 -0.09 16.16 10.92
CA LEU A 91 -0.29 16.02 9.47
C LEU A 91 0.63 14.95 8.91
N VAL A 92 0.09 14.06 8.10
CA VAL A 92 0.84 13.09 7.30
C VAL A 92 0.62 13.38 5.83
N ASP A 93 1.62 13.89 5.14
CA ASP A 93 1.58 14.05 3.70
C ASP A 93 1.90 12.72 3.01
N THR A 94 1.06 12.28 2.07
CA THR A 94 1.20 10.97 1.42
C THR A 94 1.53 11.13 -0.06
N PRO A 95 2.22 10.16 -0.69
CA PRO A 95 2.39 10.18 -2.14
C PRO A 95 1.06 10.06 -2.89
N GLY A 96 1.00 10.64 -4.09
CA GLY A 96 -0.18 10.57 -4.96
C GLY A 96 -0.07 9.52 -6.06
N HIS A 97 1.12 8.99 -6.36
CA HIS A 97 1.35 8.05 -7.46
C HIS A 97 1.04 6.61 -7.05
N VAL A 98 0.49 5.82 -7.98
CA VAL A 98 0.10 4.42 -7.72
C VAL A 98 1.26 3.53 -7.28
N ASP A 99 2.46 3.77 -7.79
CA ASP A 99 3.66 3.00 -7.43
C ASP A 99 4.02 3.14 -5.94
N PHE A 100 3.50 4.17 -5.27
CA PHE A 100 3.75 4.47 -3.85
C PHE A 100 2.53 4.29 -2.95
N THR A 101 1.49 3.60 -3.42
CA THR A 101 0.27 3.32 -2.62
C THR A 101 0.55 2.57 -1.32
N GLY A 102 1.65 1.82 -1.26
CA GLY A 102 2.12 1.19 -0.02
C GLY A 102 2.39 2.19 1.10
N HIS A 103 2.92 3.38 0.77
CA HIS A 103 3.10 4.46 1.74
C HIS A 103 1.76 5.04 2.21
N VAL A 104 0.77 5.14 1.33
CA VAL A 104 -0.59 5.59 1.68
C VAL A 104 -1.24 4.61 2.65
N THR A 105 -1.26 3.32 2.30
CA THR A 105 -1.88 2.25 3.11
C THR A 105 -1.38 2.26 4.55
N ARG A 106 -0.06 2.31 4.75
CA ARG A 106 0.51 2.30 6.11
C ARG A 106 0.30 3.61 6.87
N SER A 107 0.24 4.74 6.15
CA SER A 107 -0.03 6.04 6.75
C SER A 107 -1.47 6.18 7.26
N LEU A 108 -2.44 5.56 6.59
CA LEU A 108 -3.84 5.55 7.02
C LEU A 108 -4.03 4.92 8.42
N ARG A 109 -3.15 4.00 8.83
CA ARG A 109 -3.21 3.38 10.16
C ARG A 109 -3.06 4.38 11.31
N VAL A 110 -2.36 5.47 11.12
CA VAL A 110 -2.10 6.50 12.16
C VAL A 110 -3.03 7.70 12.09
N MET A 111 -3.81 7.87 11.02
CA MET A 111 -4.72 9.00 10.80
C MET A 111 -6.11 8.73 11.39
N ASP A 112 -6.80 9.79 11.86
CA ASP A 112 -8.21 9.73 12.26
C ASP A 112 -9.12 10.35 11.18
N GLY A 113 -8.56 11.23 10.36
CA GLY A 113 -9.23 11.82 9.22
C GLY A 113 -8.27 12.13 8.08
N ALA A 114 -8.83 12.40 6.91
CA ALA A 114 -8.06 12.75 5.72
C ALA A 114 -8.71 13.88 4.92
N ILE A 115 -7.88 14.78 4.41
CA ILE A 115 -8.28 15.80 3.44
C ILE A 115 -8.06 15.20 2.05
N VAL A 116 -9.15 14.93 1.35
CA VAL A 116 -9.10 14.47 -0.04
C VAL A 116 -9.07 15.70 -0.96
N VAL A 117 -7.95 15.87 -1.65
CA VAL A 117 -7.74 17.02 -2.56
C VAL A 117 -8.13 16.62 -3.97
N VAL A 118 -9.05 17.37 -4.56
CA VAL A 118 -9.60 17.14 -5.91
C VAL A 118 -9.40 18.37 -6.76
N ASP A 119 -8.84 18.22 -7.96
CA ASP A 119 -8.76 19.28 -8.96
C ASP A 119 -10.15 19.62 -9.49
N ALA A 120 -10.52 20.90 -9.46
CA ALA A 120 -11.83 21.37 -9.90
C ALA A 120 -12.12 21.10 -11.39
N VAL A 121 -11.07 21.06 -12.23
CA VAL A 121 -11.17 20.77 -13.66
C VAL A 121 -11.28 19.27 -13.92
N GLU A 122 -10.49 18.48 -13.22
CA GLU A 122 -10.39 17.04 -13.47
C GLU A 122 -11.46 16.21 -12.73
N GLY A 123 -11.89 16.69 -11.55
CA GLY A 123 -12.86 15.99 -10.72
C GLY A 123 -12.31 14.74 -10.05
N ILE A 124 -13.20 13.81 -9.69
CA ILE A 124 -12.85 12.53 -9.09
C ILE A 124 -12.15 11.65 -10.13
N MET A 125 -11.01 11.10 -9.75
CA MET A 125 -10.20 10.24 -10.61
C MET A 125 -10.09 8.84 -10.02
N THR A 126 -9.70 7.86 -10.82
CA THR A 126 -9.57 6.46 -10.38
C THR A 126 -8.67 6.31 -9.14
N GLN A 127 -7.54 7.02 -9.08
CA GLN A 127 -6.68 6.99 -7.90
C GLN A 127 -7.35 7.63 -6.68
N THR A 128 -8.14 8.71 -6.88
CA THR A 128 -8.94 9.32 -5.80
C THR A 128 -9.91 8.30 -5.22
N GLU A 129 -10.60 7.54 -6.08
CA GLU A 129 -11.49 6.46 -5.67
C GLU A 129 -10.74 5.41 -4.84
N THR A 130 -9.58 4.97 -5.32
CA THR A 130 -8.75 3.95 -4.64
C THR A 130 -8.32 4.41 -3.25
N VAL A 131 -7.77 5.64 -3.11
CA VAL A 131 -7.29 6.12 -1.80
C VAL A 131 -8.45 6.44 -0.85
N VAL A 132 -9.59 6.89 -1.36
CA VAL A 132 -10.81 7.11 -0.55
C VAL A 132 -11.35 5.76 -0.04
N ARG A 133 -11.42 4.74 -0.90
CA ARG A 133 -11.80 3.38 -0.48
C ARG A 133 -10.89 2.86 0.63
N GLN A 134 -9.56 2.96 0.48
CA GLN A 134 -8.61 2.55 1.52
C GLN A 134 -8.82 3.32 2.83
N ALA A 135 -9.06 4.63 2.76
CA ALA A 135 -9.33 5.45 3.93
C ALA A 135 -10.60 4.99 4.66
N LEU A 136 -11.66 4.69 3.92
CA LEU A 136 -12.92 4.20 4.47
C LEU A 136 -12.79 2.79 5.07
N GLU A 137 -12.00 1.92 4.45
CA GLU A 137 -11.69 0.58 4.97
C GLU A 137 -10.91 0.63 6.30
N GLU A 138 -9.98 1.59 6.47
CA GLU A 138 -9.23 1.85 7.71
C GLU A 138 -10.02 2.74 8.69
N MET A 139 -11.29 3.03 8.42
CA MET A 139 -12.15 3.88 9.23
C MET A 139 -11.56 5.28 9.46
N VAL A 140 -10.98 5.88 8.41
CA VAL A 140 -10.47 7.26 8.38
C VAL A 140 -11.53 8.18 7.81
N ARG A 141 -11.97 9.19 8.57
CA ARG A 141 -13.03 10.11 8.16
C ARG A 141 -12.56 11.06 7.05
N PRO A 142 -13.17 11.05 5.84
CA PRO A 142 -12.76 11.94 4.75
C PRO A 142 -13.41 13.32 4.86
N LEU A 143 -12.65 14.37 4.49
CA LEU A 143 -13.11 15.72 4.18
C LEU A 143 -12.70 16.07 2.75
N LEU A 144 -13.40 16.96 2.08
CA LEU A 144 -13.13 17.30 0.69
C LEU A 144 -12.54 18.72 0.57
N TYR A 145 -11.43 18.82 -0.17
CA TYR A 145 -10.91 20.11 -0.64
C TYR A 145 -10.88 20.14 -2.16
N ILE A 146 -11.67 21.05 -2.76
CA ILE A 146 -11.70 21.27 -4.21
C ILE A 146 -10.70 22.37 -4.54
N ASN A 147 -9.60 21.97 -5.15
CA ASN A 147 -8.46 22.82 -5.48
C ASN A 147 -8.48 23.31 -6.92
N LYS A 148 -7.65 24.28 -7.25
CA LYS A 148 -7.44 24.84 -8.60
C LYS A 148 -8.70 25.45 -9.22
N ILE A 149 -9.53 26.09 -8.43
CA ILE A 149 -10.71 26.82 -8.91
C ILE A 149 -10.32 27.96 -9.87
N ASP A 150 -9.13 28.52 -9.69
CA ASP A 150 -8.54 29.51 -10.60
C ASP A 150 -8.49 29.04 -12.06
N ARG A 151 -8.30 27.73 -12.31
CA ARG A 151 -8.30 27.16 -13.67
C ARG A 151 -9.69 27.18 -14.32
N LEU A 152 -10.75 26.98 -13.52
CA LEU A 152 -12.13 27.10 -14.04
C LEU A 152 -12.41 28.53 -14.53
N ILE A 153 -11.85 29.54 -13.83
CA ILE A 153 -12.04 30.95 -14.13
C ILE A 153 -11.13 31.39 -15.30
N ARG A 154 -9.83 31.11 -15.24
CA ARG A 154 -8.81 31.65 -16.16
C ARG A 154 -8.67 30.83 -17.44
N GLU A 155 -8.62 29.50 -17.32
CA GLU A 155 -8.36 28.60 -18.46
C GLU A 155 -9.67 28.26 -19.18
N LEU A 156 -10.68 27.80 -18.43
CA LEU A 156 -11.95 27.36 -19.01
C LEU A 156 -12.96 28.51 -19.19
N ARG A 157 -12.73 29.63 -18.52
CA ARG A 157 -13.60 30.82 -18.59
C ARG A 157 -15.09 30.52 -18.39
N LEU A 158 -15.39 29.63 -17.44
CA LEU A 158 -16.75 29.20 -17.14
C LEU A 158 -17.55 30.33 -16.49
N SER A 159 -18.82 30.43 -16.81
CA SER A 159 -19.75 31.30 -16.10
C SER A 159 -19.91 30.87 -14.62
N PRO A 160 -20.31 31.77 -13.71
CA PRO A 160 -20.52 31.40 -12.30
C PRO A 160 -21.48 30.23 -12.07
N GLN A 161 -22.49 30.07 -12.94
CA GLN A 161 -23.45 28.98 -12.87
C GLN A 161 -22.80 27.65 -13.27
N GLU A 162 -21.98 27.64 -14.32
CA GLU A 162 -21.24 26.44 -14.76
C GLU A 162 -20.21 26.01 -13.73
N VAL A 163 -19.50 26.98 -13.10
CA VAL A 163 -18.60 26.69 -11.99
C VAL A 163 -19.36 26.04 -10.83
N LEU A 164 -20.48 26.63 -10.41
CA LEU A 164 -21.29 26.05 -9.33
C LEU A 164 -21.75 24.65 -9.65
N GLN A 165 -22.26 24.42 -10.87
CA GLN A 165 -22.71 23.09 -11.29
C GLN A 165 -21.55 22.09 -11.27
N ARG A 166 -20.35 22.49 -11.70
CA ARG A 166 -19.15 21.63 -11.66
C ARG A 166 -18.79 21.24 -10.24
N LEU A 167 -18.75 22.20 -9.32
CA LEU A 167 -18.44 21.96 -7.91
C LEU A 167 -19.47 21.02 -7.25
N LEU A 168 -20.76 21.22 -7.54
CA LEU A 168 -21.84 20.35 -7.03
C LEU A 168 -21.72 18.92 -7.56
N ASN A 169 -21.34 18.74 -8.82
CA ASN A 169 -21.12 17.42 -9.40
C ASN A 169 -19.96 16.70 -8.69
N ILE A 170 -18.83 17.38 -8.44
CA ILE A 170 -17.70 16.80 -7.71
C ILE A 170 -18.12 16.35 -6.30
N ILE A 171 -18.88 17.18 -5.58
CA ILE A 171 -19.39 16.83 -4.25
C ILE A 171 -20.33 15.62 -4.31
N LYS A 172 -21.20 15.56 -5.30
CA LYS A 172 -22.10 14.44 -5.52
C LYS A 172 -21.33 13.14 -5.79
N ASP A 173 -20.34 13.19 -6.68
CA ASP A 173 -19.51 12.03 -7.03
C ASP A 173 -18.71 11.56 -5.82
N PHE A 174 -18.16 12.49 -5.02
CA PHE A 174 -17.47 12.16 -3.78
C PHE A 174 -18.38 11.46 -2.75
N ASN A 175 -19.57 12.00 -2.55
CA ASN A 175 -20.58 11.39 -1.66
C ASN A 175 -21.05 10.03 -2.16
N MET A 176 -21.07 9.79 -3.48
CA MET A 176 -21.36 8.49 -4.05
C MET A 176 -20.25 7.46 -3.72
N LEU A 177 -18.96 7.86 -3.71
CA LEU A 177 -17.88 6.97 -3.25
C LEU A 177 -18.07 6.57 -1.78
N ILE A 178 -18.46 7.51 -0.93
CA ILE A 178 -18.77 7.22 0.48
C ILE A 178 -19.97 6.27 0.57
N ASP A 179 -20.99 6.44 -0.27
CA ASP A 179 -22.17 5.55 -0.32
C ASP A 179 -21.80 4.10 -0.69
N ILE A 180 -20.84 3.92 -1.57
CA ILE A 180 -20.44 2.60 -2.06
C ILE A 180 -19.52 1.90 -1.06
N HIS A 181 -18.56 2.61 -0.47
CA HIS A 181 -17.43 2.01 0.23
C HIS A 181 -17.47 2.15 1.75
N ALA A 182 -18.20 3.11 2.30
CA ALA A 182 -18.24 3.31 3.75
C ALA A 182 -19.06 2.23 4.47
N SER A 183 -18.64 1.90 5.69
CA SER A 183 -19.41 1.03 6.57
C SER A 183 -20.81 1.61 6.83
N PRO A 184 -21.87 0.77 6.87
CA PRO A 184 -23.23 1.22 7.17
C PRO A 184 -23.36 2.06 8.44
N SER A 185 -22.51 1.84 9.43
CA SER A 185 -22.50 2.56 10.71
C SER A 185 -22.12 4.04 10.59
N VAL A 186 -21.29 4.42 9.60
CA VAL A 186 -20.76 5.78 9.46
C VAL A 186 -21.16 6.45 8.14
N LYS A 187 -21.70 5.71 7.20
CA LYS A 187 -21.99 6.11 5.84
C LYS A 187 -22.75 7.45 5.74
N ASN A 188 -23.81 7.63 6.52
CA ASN A 188 -24.64 8.83 6.47
C ASN A 188 -23.98 10.04 7.17
N GLU A 189 -23.20 9.78 8.21
CA GLU A 189 -22.50 10.83 8.97
C GLU A 189 -21.27 11.36 8.22
N TRP A 190 -20.61 10.52 7.42
CA TRP A 190 -19.36 10.87 6.76
C TRP A 190 -19.54 11.49 5.38
N LYS A 191 -20.77 11.54 4.83
CA LYS A 191 -21.07 12.35 3.64
C LYS A 191 -20.75 13.81 3.92
N VAL A 192 -20.08 14.44 2.97
CA VAL A 192 -19.69 15.83 3.10
C VAL A 192 -20.81 16.78 2.67
N ASP A 193 -21.04 17.79 3.49
CA ASP A 193 -22.03 18.86 3.24
C ASP A 193 -21.30 20.22 3.27
N PRO A 194 -21.26 20.95 2.15
CA PRO A 194 -20.61 22.26 2.08
C PRO A 194 -21.24 23.29 3.04
N ASN A 195 -22.55 23.19 3.34
CA ASN A 195 -23.21 24.11 4.26
C ASN A 195 -22.75 23.93 5.72
N LYS A 196 -22.31 22.71 6.06
CA LYS A 196 -21.72 22.42 7.37
C LYS A 196 -20.24 22.77 7.45
N GLY A 197 -19.64 23.24 6.35
CA GLY A 197 -18.21 23.55 6.29
C GLY A 197 -17.30 22.31 6.17
N GLN A 198 -17.82 21.18 5.68
CA GLN A 198 -17.06 19.94 5.46
C GLN A 198 -16.41 19.87 4.08
N VAL A 199 -16.63 20.88 3.26
CA VAL A 199 -16.00 21.08 1.95
C VAL A 199 -15.31 22.42 1.93
N ALA A 200 -14.01 22.41 1.61
CA ALA A 200 -13.26 23.62 1.35
C ALA A 200 -13.06 23.82 -0.16
N PHE A 201 -12.98 25.07 -0.59
CA PHE A 201 -12.79 25.49 -1.97
C PHE A 201 -11.64 26.47 -2.05
N GLY A 202 -10.81 26.40 -3.11
CA GLY A 202 -9.72 27.35 -3.23
C GLY A 202 -8.73 27.10 -4.35
N ALA A 203 -7.62 27.83 -4.29
CA ALA A 203 -6.46 27.65 -5.15
C ALA A 203 -5.18 27.64 -4.29
N ALA A 204 -4.61 26.46 -4.05
CA ALA A 204 -3.45 26.31 -3.20
C ALA A 204 -2.23 27.09 -3.73
N LEU A 205 -2.05 27.16 -5.04
CA LEU A 205 -0.99 27.93 -5.68
C LEU A 205 -1.07 29.44 -5.32
N HIS A 206 -2.30 29.97 -5.25
CA HIS A 206 -2.56 31.35 -4.90
C HIS A 206 -2.84 31.57 -3.41
N LYS A 207 -2.78 30.50 -2.58
CA LYS A 207 -2.88 30.51 -1.11
C LYS A 207 -4.21 31.04 -0.55
N TRP A 208 -5.28 31.05 -1.34
CA TRP A 208 -6.61 31.41 -0.87
C TRP A 208 -7.58 30.22 -0.85
N GLY A 209 -8.49 30.24 0.09
CA GLY A 209 -9.54 29.23 0.21
C GLY A 209 -10.59 29.59 1.22
N PHE A 210 -11.75 28.94 1.11
CA PHE A 210 -12.87 29.15 2.00
C PHE A 210 -13.71 27.88 2.17
N THR A 211 -14.44 27.81 3.28
CA THR A 211 -15.64 26.97 3.42
C THR A 211 -16.87 27.88 3.31
N LEU A 212 -18.04 27.36 2.94
CA LEU A 212 -19.23 28.18 2.82
C LEU A 212 -19.54 29.00 4.08
N PRO A 213 -19.45 28.46 5.31
CA PRO A 213 -19.64 29.25 6.53
C PRO A 213 -18.64 30.41 6.68
N ILE A 214 -17.37 30.23 6.31
CA ILE A 214 -16.36 31.30 6.36
C ILE A 214 -16.70 32.39 5.35
N MET A 215 -17.04 32.01 4.12
CA MET A 215 -17.41 32.94 3.05
C MET A 215 -18.61 33.78 3.44
N GLN A 216 -19.67 33.14 3.98
CA GLN A 216 -20.87 33.84 4.47
C GLN A 216 -20.55 34.80 5.62
N LYS A 217 -19.76 34.36 6.60
CA LYS A 217 -19.38 35.20 7.75
C LYS A 217 -18.57 36.43 7.35
N LYS A 218 -17.72 36.32 6.33
CA LYS A 218 -16.90 37.42 5.80
C LYS A 218 -17.65 38.28 4.74
N GLY A 219 -18.89 37.90 4.37
CA GLY A 219 -19.72 38.64 3.39
C GLY A 219 -19.22 38.53 1.94
N PHE A 220 -18.35 37.55 1.63
CA PHE A 220 -17.88 37.32 0.26
C PHE A 220 -18.92 36.58 -0.58
N LYS A 221 -18.93 36.91 -1.89
CA LYS A 221 -19.68 36.19 -2.92
C LYS A 221 -18.69 35.59 -3.92
N PHE A 222 -19.09 34.53 -4.61
CA PHE A 222 -18.23 33.91 -5.63
C PHE A 222 -17.90 34.90 -6.77
N SER A 223 -18.81 35.84 -7.10
CA SER A 223 -18.54 36.90 -8.07
C SER A 223 -17.32 37.75 -7.70
N ASN A 224 -17.11 38.03 -6.40
CA ASN A 224 -15.93 38.78 -5.96
C ASN A 224 -14.62 38.08 -6.28
N ILE A 225 -14.60 36.73 -6.23
CA ILE A 225 -13.44 35.94 -6.60
C ILE A 225 -13.16 36.04 -8.10
N VAL A 226 -14.22 35.97 -8.95
CA VAL A 226 -14.07 36.11 -10.40
C VAL A 226 -13.56 37.52 -10.74
N GLU A 227 -14.13 38.57 -10.18
CA GLU A 227 -13.68 39.97 -10.36
C GLU A 227 -12.19 40.15 -9.91
N THR A 228 -11.78 39.46 -8.86
CA THR A 228 -10.38 39.49 -8.40
C THR A 228 -9.44 38.96 -9.48
N TYR A 229 -9.80 37.86 -10.15
CA TYR A 229 -8.99 37.30 -11.24
C TYR A 229 -8.99 38.17 -12.50
N GLU A 230 -10.02 38.95 -12.75
CA GLU A 230 -10.06 39.95 -13.83
C GLU A 230 -9.11 41.13 -13.56
N ARG A 231 -8.99 41.54 -12.27
CA ARG A 231 -8.05 42.62 -11.85
C ARG A 231 -6.59 42.13 -11.81
N GLY A 232 -6.34 40.81 -11.53
CA GLY A 232 -5.02 40.20 -11.57
C GLY A 232 -4.11 40.50 -10.36
N GLY A 233 -2.86 40.12 -10.48
CA GLY A 233 -1.71 40.33 -9.59
C GLY A 233 -1.94 40.64 -8.11
N GLU A 234 -1.92 41.94 -7.74
CA GLU A 234 -2.05 42.38 -6.34
C GLU A 234 -3.43 42.02 -5.73
N ALA A 235 -4.50 42.02 -6.54
CA ALA A 235 -5.83 41.65 -6.05
C ALA A 235 -5.92 40.19 -5.61
N ILE A 236 -5.16 39.28 -6.23
CA ILE A 236 -5.10 37.86 -5.82
C ILE A 236 -4.34 37.72 -4.49
N GLU A 237 -3.30 38.51 -4.26
CA GLU A 237 -2.59 38.52 -2.98
C GLU A 237 -3.47 39.09 -1.86
N GLU A 238 -4.31 40.09 -2.16
CA GLU A 238 -5.28 40.66 -1.23
C GLU A 238 -6.33 39.59 -0.87
N LEU A 239 -6.88 38.88 -1.87
CA LEU A 239 -7.80 37.77 -1.64
C LEU A 239 -7.19 36.69 -0.73
N ALA A 240 -5.92 36.34 -0.92
CA ALA A 240 -5.22 35.37 -0.07
C ALA A 240 -5.04 35.86 1.38
N ARG A 241 -4.94 37.16 1.60
CA ARG A 241 -4.93 37.75 2.96
C ARG A 241 -6.29 37.76 3.61
N GLU A 242 -7.36 38.02 2.83
CA GLU A 242 -8.72 38.02 3.34
C GLU A 242 -9.33 36.63 3.53
N LEU A 243 -9.02 35.71 2.64
CA LEU A 243 -9.46 34.29 2.66
C LEU A 243 -8.26 33.34 2.66
N PRO A 244 -7.43 33.33 3.72
CA PRO A 244 -6.25 32.48 3.73
C PRO A 244 -6.61 31.00 3.73
N LEU A 245 -6.04 30.22 2.82
CA LEU A 245 -6.32 28.80 2.63
C LEU A 245 -6.13 27.98 3.91
N TYR A 246 -5.04 28.25 4.63
CA TYR A 246 -4.74 27.51 5.86
C TYR A 246 -5.84 27.66 6.93
N GLU A 247 -6.43 28.86 7.05
CA GLU A 247 -7.52 29.09 8.00
C GLU A 247 -8.75 28.23 7.63
N ALA A 248 -9.11 28.20 6.35
CA ALA A 248 -10.23 27.38 5.88
C ALA A 248 -10.00 25.89 6.14
N ILE A 249 -8.81 25.37 5.84
CA ILE A 249 -8.48 23.95 5.96
C ILE A 249 -8.31 23.53 7.43
N LEU A 250 -7.49 24.26 8.23
CA LEU A 250 -7.25 23.87 9.61
C LEU A 250 -8.49 24.02 10.49
N ASN A 251 -9.31 25.06 10.23
CA ASN A 251 -10.61 25.19 10.91
C ASN A 251 -11.55 24.03 10.54
N MET A 252 -11.64 23.67 9.26
CA MET A 252 -12.42 22.51 8.81
C MET A 252 -11.98 21.22 9.52
N VAL A 253 -10.66 21.01 9.66
CA VAL A 253 -10.08 19.86 10.37
C VAL A 253 -10.49 19.86 11.84
N VAL A 254 -10.30 20.97 12.55
CA VAL A 254 -10.64 21.08 13.99
C VAL A 254 -12.12 20.82 14.23
N ASP A 255 -12.99 21.40 13.37
CA ASP A 255 -14.44 21.35 13.55
C ASP A 255 -15.03 19.98 13.19
N HIS A 256 -14.44 19.20 12.27
CA HIS A 256 -15.07 18.02 11.69
C HIS A 256 -14.29 16.71 11.83
N ILE A 257 -12.97 16.73 12.02
CA ILE A 257 -12.21 15.50 12.31
C ILE A 257 -12.34 15.17 13.80
N PRO A 258 -12.66 13.92 14.15
CA PRO A 258 -12.75 13.52 15.54
C PRO A 258 -11.39 13.58 16.22
N ASN A 259 -11.40 13.82 17.52
CA ASN A 259 -10.21 13.64 18.34
C ASN A 259 -9.85 12.13 18.50
N PRO A 260 -8.63 11.79 18.91
CA PRO A 260 -8.18 10.40 19.03
C PRO A 260 -9.10 9.52 19.91
N LYS A 261 -9.61 10.06 21.00
CA LYS A 261 -10.49 9.32 21.90
C LYS A 261 -11.81 8.91 21.24
N VAL A 262 -12.38 9.76 20.42
CA VAL A 262 -13.60 9.46 19.66
C VAL A 262 -13.29 8.50 18.51
N ALA A 263 -12.21 8.74 17.78
CA ALA A 263 -11.83 7.94 16.63
C ALA A 263 -11.49 6.49 17.01
N GLN A 264 -10.78 6.26 18.10
CA GLN A 264 -10.37 4.93 18.54
C GLN A 264 -11.54 4.03 18.89
N LYS A 265 -12.68 4.57 19.34
CA LYS A 265 -13.88 3.77 19.67
C LYS A 265 -14.42 2.95 18.49
N TYR A 266 -14.32 3.47 17.27
CA TYR A 266 -14.78 2.76 16.08
C TYR A 266 -13.62 2.18 15.25
N ARG A 267 -12.39 2.68 15.41
CA ARG A 267 -11.22 2.18 14.68
C ARG A 267 -10.63 0.93 15.31
N ILE A 268 -10.44 0.90 16.64
CA ILE A 268 -9.82 -0.24 17.35
C ILE A 268 -10.54 -1.56 17.03
N PRO A 269 -11.88 -1.68 17.10
CA PRO A 269 -12.58 -2.93 16.76
C PRO A 269 -12.34 -3.40 15.31
N LYS A 270 -11.96 -2.47 14.42
CA LYS A 270 -11.67 -2.77 13.03
C LYS A 270 -10.24 -3.25 12.81
N ILE A 271 -9.27 -2.59 13.45
CA ILE A 271 -7.83 -2.81 13.18
C ILE A 271 -7.16 -3.77 14.17
N TRP A 272 -7.86 -4.16 15.23
CA TRP A 272 -7.37 -5.08 16.25
C TRP A 272 -8.43 -6.12 16.60
N LYS A 273 -8.04 -7.40 16.65
CA LYS A 273 -8.94 -8.54 16.89
C LYS A 273 -8.77 -9.19 18.25
N GLY A 274 -8.06 -8.54 19.16
CA GLY A 274 -8.00 -8.98 20.55
C GLY A 274 -9.28 -8.70 21.32
N ASP A 275 -9.28 -9.11 22.58
CA ASP A 275 -10.41 -8.90 23.51
C ASP A 275 -10.55 -7.42 23.89
N LEU A 276 -11.61 -6.77 23.41
CA LEU A 276 -11.92 -5.37 23.67
C LEU A 276 -12.26 -5.09 25.15
N ASP A 277 -12.71 -6.09 25.90
CA ASP A 277 -13.03 -5.99 27.31
C ASP A 277 -11.80 -6.21 28.21
N SER A 278 -10.66 -6.60 27.65
CA SER A 278 -9.38 -6.66 28.37
C SER A 278 -8.93 -5.27 28.84
N GLU A 279 -7.99 -5.20 29.77
CA GLU A 279 -7.41 -3.95 30.23
C GLU A 279 -6.80 -3.14 29.06
N VAL A 280 -6.01 -3.78 28.21
CA VAL A 280 -5.39 -3.14 27.04
C VAL A 280 -6.44 -2.74 26.00
N GLY A 281 -7.48 -3.55 25.78
CA GLY A 281 -8.58 -3.24 24.87
C GLY A 281 -9.32 -1.98 25.29
N ARG A 282 -9.72 -1.89 26.55
CA ARG A 282 -10.37 -0.70 27.12
C ARG A 282 -9.47 0.52 27.08
N SER A 283 -8.18 0.38 27.43
CA SER A 283 -7.22 1.48 27.38
C SER A 283 -7.03 2.02 25.97
N MET A 284 -6.99 1.17 24.96
CA MET A 284 -6.94 1.60 23.55
C MET A 284 -8.26 2.25 23.11
N LEU A 285 -9.43 1.74 23.50
CA LEU A 285 -10.72 2.33 23.13
C LEU A 285 -10.89 3.74 23.71
N GLU A 286 -10.43 3.97 24.95
CA GLU A 286 -10.49 5.28 25.62
C GLU A 286 -9.30 6.19 25.31
N CYS A 287 -8.29 5.69 24.55
CA CYS A 287 -7.03 6.40 24.30
C CYS A 287 -6.37 6.84 25.61
N ASP A 288 -6.32 5.92 26.60
CA ASP A 288 -5.93 6.25 27.97
C ASP A 288 -4.41 6.45 28.08
N PRO A 289 -3.95 7.65 28.49
CA PRO A 289 -2.53 7.90 28.71
C PRO A 289 -1.96 7.19 29.94
N ASN A 290 -2.81 6.71 30.86
CA ASN A 290 -2.39 5.97 32.05
C ASN A 290 -2.44 4.45 31.85
N GLY A 291 -2.93 3.97 30.73
CA GLY A 291 -2.93 2.56 30.37
C GLY A 291 -1.55 2.05 29.97
N PRO A 292 -1.42 0.74 29.69
CA PRO A 292 -0.17 0.18 29.20
C PRO A 292 0.19 0.75 27.83
N THR A 293 1.49 0.93 27.56
CA THR A 293 1.98 1.49 26.30
C THR A 293 1.67 0.56 25.12
N VAL A 294 1.00 1.10 24.10
CA VAL A 294 0.73 0.43 22.83
C VAL A 294 1.01 1.38 21.66
N LEU A 295 1.97 1.05 20.82
CA LEU A 295 2.33 1.82 19.61
C LEU A 295 2.27 0.92 18.38
N CYS A 296 1.61 1.41 17.31
CA CYS A 296 1.61 0.77 15.99
C CYS A 296 2.53 1.53 15.04
N VAL A 297 3.53 0.85 14.49
CA VAL A 297 4.51 1.43 13.57
C VAL A 297 3.90 1.57 12.17
N SER A 298 3.92 2.76 11.61
CA SER A 298 3.46 3.04 10.24
C SER A 298 4.63 3.21 9.26
N LYS A 299 5.77 3.71 9.73
CA LYS A 299 6.91 4.05 8.89
C LYS A 299 8.21 3.74 9.61
N THR A 300 9.17 3.25 8.86
CA THR A 300 10.56 3.09 9.30
C THR A 300 11.48 3.87 8.38
N ILE A 301 12.52 4.49 8.93
CA ILE A 301 13.59 5.18 8.21
C ILE A 301 14.92 4.72 8.80
N VAL A 302 15.89 4.42 7.96
CA VAL A 302 17.26 4.14 8.40
C VAL A 302 18.08 5.41 8.28
N ASP A 303 18.26 6.08 9.43
CA ASP A 303 19.10 7.27 9.53
C ASP A 303 20.58 6.84 9.52
N PRO A 304 21.45 7.44 8.68
CA PRO A 304 22.86 7.05 8.59
C PRO A 304 23.63 7.16 9.89
N HIS A 305 23.22 8.04 10.80
CA HIS A 305 23.92 8.33 12.06
C HIS A 305 23.22 7.76 13.28
N ALA A 306 21.88 7.75 13.27
CA ALA A 306 21.07 7.34 14.42
C ALA A 306 20.60 5.88 14.34
N GLY A 307 20.65 5.24 13.16
CA GLY A 307 20.13 3.89 12.97
C GLY A 307 18.64 3.87 12.61
N LEU A 308 17.92 2.80 12.95
CA LEU A 308 16.51 2.65 12.61
C LEU A 308 15.62 3.56 13.47
N VAL A 309 14.84 4.39 12.82
CA VAL A 309 13.80 5.23 13.41
C VAL A 309 12.44 4.66 13.05
N ALA A 310 11.68 4.18 14.02
CA ALA A 310 10.32 3.71 13.86
C ALA A 310 9.34 4.84 14.20
N THR A 311 8.43 5.15 13.27
CA THR A 311 7.38 6.16 13.45
C THR A 311 6.04 5.49 13.53
N GLY A 312 5.25 5.80 14.54
CA GLY A 312 3.96 5.18 14.75
C GLY A 312 3.03 6.00 15.63
N ARG A 313 1.80 5.53 15.76
CA ARG A 313 0.80 6.12 16.64
C ARG A 313 0.79 5.41 17.97
N VAL A 314 0.79 6.19 19.06
CA VAL A 314 0.56 5.71 20.41
C VAL A 314 -0.95 5.59 20.62
N PHE A 315 -1.45 4.36 20.77
CA PHE A 315 -2.88 4.08 20.97
C PHE A 315 -3.30 4.06 22.45
N SER A 316 -2.36 3.74 23.32
CA SER A 316 -2.55 3.72 24.78
C SER A 316 -1.23 4.00 25.48
N GLY A 317 -1.25 4.51 26.69
CA GLY A 317 -0.08 4.77 27.51
C GLY A 317 0.71 6.00 27.09
N VAL A 318 1.96 6.05 27.52
CA VAL A 318 2.93 7.11 27.25
C VAL A 318 4.26 6.46 26.93
N ILE A 319 4.83 6.79 25.77
CA ILE A 319 6.16 6.33 25.36
C ILE A 319 7.22 7.34 25.76
N TYR A 320 8.33 6.89 26.36
CA TYR A 320 9.40 7.74 26.85
C TYR A 320 10.79 7.13 26.67
N GLU A 321 11.80 7.97 26.72
CA GLU A 321 13.20 7.56 26.63
C GLU A 321 13.60 6.64 27.77
N GLY A 322 14.30 5.55 27.46
CA GLY A 322 14.76 4.54 28.44
C GLY A 322 13.76 3.42 28.71
N GLU A 323 12.53 3.52 28.20
CA GLU A 323 11.50 2.48 28.37
C GLU A 323 11.91 1.16 27.70
N THR A 324 11.66 0.04 28.39
CA THR A 324 11.81 -1.30 27.82
C THR A 324 10.47 -1.78 27.31
N VAL A 325 10.40 -2.10 26.03
CA VAL A 325 9.18 -2.50 25.32
C VAL A 325 9.35 -3.89 24.72
N TYR A 326 8.23 -4.49 24.30
CA TYR A 326 8.21 -5.76 23.59
C TYR A 326 7.63 -5.57 22.17
N LEU A 327 8.33 -6.10 21.17
CA LEU A 327 7.90 -6.10 19.77
C LEU A 327 7.14 -7.41 19.50
N LEU A 328 5.83 -7.34 19.27
CA LEU A 328 4.98 -8.54 19.14
C LEU A 328 5.26 -9.32 17.84
N GLY A 329 5.57 -8.64 16.74
CA GLY A 329 5.91 -9.26 15.46
C GLY A 329 7.31 -9.87 15.45
N ALA A 330 8.32 -9.12 15.89
CA ALA A 330 9.70 -9.59 16.01
C ALA A 330 9.92 -10.56 17.17
N LYS A 331 9.00 -10.62 18.15
CA LYS A 331 9.05 -11.48 19.36
C LYS A 331 10.29 -11.23 20.22
N GLU A 332 10.70 -9.98 20.35
CA GLU A 332 11.88 -9.58 21.11
C GLU A 332 11.63 -8.38 22.02
N ASN A 333 12.51 -8.20 23.00
CA ASN A 333 12.54 -7.00 23.82
C ASN A 333 13.36 -5.91 23.12
N GLY A 334 12.89 -4.66 23.19
CA GLY A 334 13.62 -3.49 22.71
C GLY A 334 13.74 -2.43 23.82
N LYS A 335 14.73 -1.56 23.69
CA LYS A 335 14.88 -0.40 24.58
C LYS A 335 14.79 0.87 23.74
N ILE A 336 13.92 1.77 24.14
CA ILE A 336 13.77 3.08 23.49
C ILE A 336 14.93 3.97 23.91
N LEU A 337 15.78 4.33 22.95
CA LEU A 337 16.93 5.18 23.16
C LEU A 337 16.58 6.67 23.06
N GLN A 338 15.58 7.01 22.24
CA GLN A 338 15.15 8.39 22.02
C GLN A 338 13.71 8.44 21.55
N VAL A 339 13.00 9.49 21.97
CA VAL A 339 11.64 9.81 21.51
C VAL A 339 11.68 11.19 20.85
N SER A 340 10.97 11.36 19.74
CA SER A 340 10.93 12.63 19.01
C SER A 340 9.59 12.86 18.30
N LEU A 341 9.32 14.12 17.98
CA LEU A 341 8.26 14.56 17.06
C LEU A 341 8.85 14.98 15.73
N TYR A 342 8.06 14.88 14.67
CA TYR A 342 8.44 15.43 13.37
C TYR A 342 7.99 16.88 13.22
N MET A 343 8.92 17.71 12.78
CA MET A 343 8.70 19.10 12.40
C MET A 343 9.13 19.29 10.93
N GLY A 344 8.38 18.66 10.02
CA GLY A 344 8.77 18.52 8.61
C GLY A 344 9.95 17.56 8.44
N PRO A 345 11.05 17.98 7.79
CA PRO A 345 12.22 17.13 7.60
C PRO A 345 13.04 16.92 8.89
N TYR A 346 12.75 17.68 9.95
CA TYR A 346 13.50 17.65 11.20
C TYR A 346 12.79 16.82 12.26
N ARG A 347 13.56 16.16 13.12
CA ARG A 347 13.08 15.48 14.33
C ARG A 347 13.48 16.29 15.54
N GLU A 348 12.49 16.71 16.32
CA GLU A 348 12.71 17.38 17.60
C GLU A 348 12.62 16.35 18.73
N ILE A 349 13.71 16.25 19.50
CA ILE A 349 13.81 15.33 20.64
C ILE A 349 12.94 15.85 21.77
N ILE A 350 12.08 14.99 22.28
CA ILE A 350 11.23 15.29 23.43
C ILE A 350 11.28 14.16 24.45
N SER A 351 10.88 14.43 25.68
CA SER A 351 10.99 13.46 26.78
C SER A 351 10.00 12.32 26.66
N ARG A 352 8.81 12.57 26.12
CA ARG A 352 7.71 11.61 26.07
C ARG A 352 6.63 11.98 25.05
N VAL A 353 5.90 11.00 24.53
CA VAL A 353 4.71 11.18 23.71
C VAL A 353 3.56 10.37 24.31
N SER A 354 2.42 11.02 24.57
CA SER A 354 1.23 10.38 25.13
C SER A 354 0.32 9.76 24.05
N ALA A 355 -0.56 8.86 24.48
CA ALA A 355 -1.61 8.28 23.66
C ALA A 355 -2.33 9.32 22.80
N GLY A 356 -2.73 8.92 21.60
CA GLY A 356 -3.40 9.77 20.62
C GLY A 356 -2.48 10.54 19.68
N ASN A 357 -1.16 10.54 19.91
CA ASN A 357 -0.19 11.28 19.11
C ASN A 357 0.69 10.34 18.26
N ILE A 358 1.46 10.92 17.34
CA ILE A 358 2.42 10.22 16.49
C ILE A 358 3.83 10.45 17.04
N ALA A 359 4.53 9.36 17.37
CA ALA A 359 5.87 9.38 17.89
C ALA A 359 6.88 8.80 16.90
N ALA A 360 8.10 9.32 16.90
CA ALA A 360 9.25 8.69 16.29
C ALA A 360 10.18 8.17 17.41
N VAL A 361 10.51 6.89 17.37
CA VAL A 361 11.32 6.19 18.39
C VAL A 361 12.55 5.57 17.77
N LEU A 362 13.65 5.64 18.51
CA LEU A 362 14.95 5.11 18.16
C LEU A 362 15.33 3.97 19.11
N GLY A 363 16.13 3.00 18.64
CA GLY A 363 16.65 1.89 19.45
C GLY A 363 15.97 0.55 19.22
N LEU A 364 15.04 0.46 18.26
CA LEU A 364 14.27 -0.75 17.95
C LEU A 364 14.68 -1.29 16.57
N GLU A 365 15.79 -2.03 16.51
CA GLU A 365 16.46 -2.41 15.25
C GLU A 365 15.63 -3.33 14.34
N HIS A 366 14.75 -4.13 14.92
CA HIS A 366 13.90 -5.06 14.17
C HIS A 366 12.46 -4.55 13.96
N ALA A 367 12.15 -3.32 14.38
CA ALA A 367 10.84 -2.73 14.09
C ALA A 367 10.62 -2.59 12.58
N ARG A 368 9.43 -2.92 12.12
CA ARG A 368 9.01 -2.81 10.71
C ARG A 368 7.67 -2.10 10.63
N ALA A 369 7.31 -1.61 9.45
CA ALA A 369 5.96 -1.06 9.24
C ALA A 369 4.89 -2.14 9.54
N GLY A 370 3.91 -1.80 10.37
CA GLY A 370 2.90 -2.73 10.89
C GLY A 370 3.27 -3.41 12.21
N GLU A 371 4.51 -3.20 12.72
CA GLU A 371 4.92 -3.74 14.02
C GLU A 371 4.07 -3.14 15.15
N THR A 372 3.73 -4.00 16.12
CA THR A 372 3.04 -3.60 17.35
C THR A 372 4.03 -3.63 18.50
N ILE A 373 4.34 -2.46 19.02
CA ILE A 373 5.24 -2.25 20.15
C ILE A 373 4.39 -2.05 21.40
N VAL A 374 4.68 -2.80 22.45
CA VAL A 374 3.88 -2.81 23.69
C VAL A 374 4.73 -2.75 24.94
N ASP A 375 4.14 -2.32 26.04
CA ASP A 375 4.73 -2.48 27.37
C ASP A 375 5.09 -3.95 27.60
N ILE A 376 6.22 -4.19 28.27
CA ILE A 376 6.72 -5.55 28.51
C ILE A 376 5.72 -6.43 29.30
N SER A 377 4.85 -5.83 30.09
CA SER A 377 3.79 -6.54 30.84
C SER A 377 2.76 -7.19 29.93
N LEU A 378 2.60 -6.70 28.71
CA LEU A 378 1.68 -7.24 27.70
C LEU A 378 2.26 -8.40 26.90
N LYS A 379 3.50 -8.81 27.15
CA LYS A 379 4.12 -9.97 26.52
C LYS A 379 3.28 -11.23 26.75
N GLY A 380 2.75 -11.80 25.64
CA GLY A 380 1.87 -12.97 25.68
C GLY A 380 0.42 -12.70 26.08
N ALA A 381 0.07 -11.46 26.46
CA ALA A 381 -1.29 -11.06 26.83
C ALA A 381 -2.01 -10.30 25.71
N MET A 382 -1.27 -9.69 24.78
CA MET A 382 -1.82 -8.93 23.66
C MET A 382 -1.50 -9.59 22.33
N VAL A 383 -2.47 -9.61 21.40
CA VAL A 383 -2.25 -9.95 19.99
C VAL A 383 -1.86 -8.70 19.21
N PRO A 384 -1.04 -8.81 18.14
CA PRO A 384 -0.65 -7.67 17.32
C PRO A 384 -1.86 -7.06 16.59
N PHE A 385 -1.72 -5.82 16.13
CA PHE A 385 -2.66 -5.24 15.18
C PHE A 385 -2.71 -6.08 13.91
N GLU A 386 -3.86 -6.04 13.20
CA GLU A 386 -3.98 -6.70 11.90
C GLU A 386 -2.89 -6.22 10.94
N ARG A 387 -2.34 -7.15 10.16
CA ARG A 387 -1.31 -6.84 9.16
C ARG A 387 -1.81 -5.80 8.17
N LEU A 388 -0.92 -4.90 7.79
CA LEU A 388 -1.19 -3.95 6.72
C LEU A 388 -1.34 -4.71 5.40
N ARG A 389 -2.45 -4.48 4.70
CA ARG A 389 -2.73 -5.13 3.41
C ARG A 389 -2.41 -4.16 2.29
N TYR A 390 -1.40 -4.50 1.53
CA TYR A 390 -1.06 -3.74 0.33
C TYR A 390 -1.96 -4.20 -0.82
N ILE A 391 -2.64 -3.26 -1.48
CA ILE A 391 -3.58 -3.57 -2.57
C ILE A 391 -2.87 -4.12 -3.79
N SER A 392 -1.63 -3.69 -4.03
CA SER A 392 -0.86 -4.07 -5.20
C SER A 392 0.37 -4.87 -4.82
N GLU A 393 0.73 -5.82 -5.68
CA GLU A 393 1.97 -6.60 -5.58
C GLU A 393 3.03 -6.02 -6.52
N PRO A 394 4.34 -6.20 -6.23
CA PRO A 394 5.40 -5.89 -7.19
C PRO A 394 5.19 -6.67 -8.50
N VAL A 395 5.29 -5.98 -9.63
CA VAL A 395 5.02 -6.56 -10.96
C VAL A 395 6.18 -6.40 -11.96
N VAL A 396 7.19 -5.60 -11.62
CA VAL A 396 8.38 -5.37 -12.43
C VAL A 396 9.63 -5.67 -11.62
N THR A 397 10.61 -6.34 -12.23
CA THR A 397 11.86 -6.71 -11.59
C THR A 397 13.04 -6.28 -12.45
N ILE A 398 14.12 -5.85 -11.82
CA ILE A 398 15.43 -5.65 -12.44
C ILE A 398 16.47 -6.49 -11.71
N ALA A 399 17.46 -7.02 -12.42
CA ALA A 399 18.66 -7.54 -11.80
C ALA A 399 19.71 -6.44 -11.73
N ILE A 400 20.46 -6.39 -10.64
CA ILE A 400 21.56 -5.44 -10.45
C ILE A 400 22.83 -6.17 -10.03
N GLU A 401 23.96 -5.69 -10.49
CA GLU A 401 25.28 -6.13 -10.12
C GLU A 401 26.18 -4.92 -9.89
N PRO A 402 27.05 -4.92 -8.88
CA PRO A 402 28.05 -3.87 -8.74
C PRO A 402 29.12 -4.04 -9.84
N ILE A 403 29.59 -2.95 -10.43
CA ILE A 403 30.68 -3.01 -11.43
C ILE A 403 31.96 -3.58 -10.79
N HIS A 404 32.21 -3.27 -9.53
CA HIS A 404 33.36 -3.78 -8.79
C HIS A 404 32.90 -4.71 -7.65
N SER A 405 33.41 -5.94 -7.62
CA SER A 405 33.07 -6.95 -6.61
C SER A 405 33.35 -6.50 -5.15
N LYS A 406 34.31 -5.59 -4.93
CA LYS A 406 34.58 -5.00 -3.61
C LYS A 406 33.41 -4.22 -3.02
N ASP A 407 32.51 -3.73 -3.88
CA ASP A 407 31.35 -2.90 -3.48
C ASP A 407 30.13 -3.75 -3.11
N LEU A 408 30.21 -5.07 -3.29
CA LEU A 408 29.13 -6.00 -3.04
C LEU A 408 28.57 -5.95 -1.61
N PRO A 409 29.38 -5.95 -0.52
CA PRO A 409 28.85 -5.85 0.84
C PRO A 409 28.05 -4.56 1.08
N ARG A 410 28.51 -3.45 0.49
CA ARG A 410 27.85 -2.14 0.57
C ARG A 410 26.51 -2.14 -0.18
N LEU A 411 26.46 -2.75 -1.36
CA LEU A 411 25.22 -2.94 -2.12
C LEU A 411 24.19 -3.73 -1.32
N ILE A 412 24.59 -4.90 -0.77
CA ILE A 412 23.69 -5.77 0.01
C ILE A 412 23.14 -5.03 1.23
N ASP A 413 24.00 -4.38 2.01
CA ASP A 413 23.60 -3.64 3.21
C ASP A 413 22.61 -2.53 2.86
N THR A 414 22.87 -1.75 1.80
CA THR A 414 21.99 -0.68 1.37
C THR A 414 20.65 -1.22 0.87
N LEU A 415 20.64 -2.28 0.09
CA LEU A 415 19.40 -2.90 -0.38
C LEU A 415 18.55 -3.42 0.79
N ARG A 416 19.15 -4.08 1.78
CA ARG A 416 18.43 -4.52 2.98
C ARG A 416 17.79 -3.35 3.73
N LYS A 417 18.50 -2.23 3.88
CA LYS A 417 17.98 -1.01 4.50
C LYS A 417 16.80 -0.43 3.70
N MET A 418 16.90 -0.41 2.38
CA MET A 418 15.81 0.05 1.52
C MET A 418 14.55 -0.84 1.64
N ALA A 419 14.71 -2.16 1.68
CA ALA A 419 13.59 -3.09 1.89
C ALA A 419 12.92 -2.94 3.27
N ILE A 420 13.67 -2.53 4.30
CA ILE A 420 13.11 -2.22 5.62
C ILE A 420 12.24 -0.97 5.58
N GLU A 421 12.67 0.06 4.84
CA GLU A 421 11.92 1.32 4.71
C GLU A 421 10.70 1.18 3.80
N ASP A 422 10.81 0.39 2.74
CA ASP A 422 9.74 0.17 1.78
C ASP A 422 9.40 -1.32 1.63
N PRO A 423 8.36 -1.81 2.32
CA PRO A 423 7.92 -3.20 2.22
C PRO A 423 7.37 -3.59 0.84
N THR A 424 7.08 -2.63 -0.04
CA THR A 424 6.66 -2.90 -1.43
C THR A 424 7.84 -3.10 -2.38
N LEU A 425 9.05 -2.81 -1.91
CA LEU A 425 10.29 -3.13 -2.61
C LEU A 425 10.78 -4.51 -2.16
N ARG A 426 10.67 -5.51 -3.03
CA ARG A 426 11.16 -6.87 -2.72
C ARG A 426 12.57 -7.06 -3.25
N ILE A 427 13.43 -7.61 -2.41
CA ILE A 427 14.81 -7.94 -2.76
C ILE A 427 15.01 -9.44 -2.60
N LYS A 428 15.37 -10.10 -3.69
CA LYS A 428 15.74 -11.52 -3.72
C LYS A 428 17.18 -11.65 -4.17
N ILE A 429 17.97 -12.35 -3.38
CA ILE A 429 19.34 -12.71 -3.72
C ILE A 429 19.28 -14.06 -4.41
N ASN A 430 19.70 -14.13 -5.65
CA ASN A 430 19.89 -15.40 -6.33
C ASN A 430 21.30 -15.91 -6.05
N GLU A 431 21.43 -16.81 -5.10
CA GLU A 431 22.73 -17.37 -4.69
C GLU A 431 23.38 -18.25 -5.78
N GLU A 432 22.56 -18.80 -6.69
CA GLU A 432 23.07 -19.64 -7.80
C GLU A 432 23.72 -18.80 -8.91
N THR A 433 23.13 -17.65 -9.25
CA THR A 433 23.65 -16.77 -10.31
C THR A 433 24.46 -15.59 -9.78
N GLY A 434 24.41 -15.32 -8.48
CA GLY A 434 25.03 -14.14 -7.86
C GLY A 434 24.34 -12.83 -8.21
N GLU A 435 23.13 -12.88 -8.78
CA GLU A 435 22.34 -11.70 -9.15
C GLU A 435 21.47 -11.22 -7.99
N TYR A 436 21.34 -9.91 -7.89
CA TYR A 436 20.45 -9.23 -6.93
C TYR A 436 19.22 -8.73 -7.68
N LEU A 437 18.07 -9.35 -7.37
CA LEU A 437 16.80 -8.98 -8.00
C LEU A 437 16.08 -7.97 -7.12
N ILE A 438 15.71 -6.84 -7.73
CA ILE A 438 14.86 -5.81 -7.10
C ILE A 438 13.53 -5.80 -7.84
N SER A 439 12.45 -6.05 -7.11
CA SER A 439 11.08 -6.02 -7.64
C SER A 439 10.31 -4.84 -7.03
N GLY A 440 9.61 -4.10 -7.87
CA GLY A 440 8.83 -2.93 -7.50
C GLY A 440 7.44 -2.91 -8.14
N MET A 441 6.62 -1.95 -7.72
CA MET A 441 5.24 -1.77 -8.16
C MET A 441 5.12 -1.39 -9.64
N GLY A 442 6.12 -0.68 -10.16
CA GLY A 442 6.20 -0.22 -11.54
C GLY A 442 7.61 0.24 -11.89
N GLN A 443 7.78 0.69 -13.14
CA GLN A 443 9.08 1.15 -13.63
C GLN A 443 9.58 2.38 -12.86
N LEU A 444 8.68 3.34 -12.56
CA LEU A 444 9.02 4.55 -11.81
C LEU A 444 9.51 4.22 -10.40
N HIS A 445 8.88 3.24 -9.74
CA HIS A 445 9.32 2.78 -8.42
C HIS A 445 10.77 2.26 -8.46
N LEU A 446 11.12 1.46 -9.49
CA LEU A 446 12.47 0.93 -9.65
C LEU A 446 13.49 2.02 -10.01
N GLU A 447 13.13 2.98 -10.87
CA GLU A 447 13.99 4.13 -11.20
C GLU A 447 14.34 4.94 -9.93
N ILE A 448 13.36 5.20 -9.08
CA ILE A 448 13.55 5.93 -7.82
C ILE A 448 14.36 5.09 -6.82
N ALA A 449 14.12 3.77 -6.74
CA ALA A 449 14.91 2.87 -5.91
C ALA A 449 16.39 2.86 -6.33
N LEU A 450 16.69 2.83 -7.62
CA LEU A 450 18.06 2.90 -8.13
C LEU A 450 18.71 4.27 -7.84
N TRP A 451 17.94 5.35 -7.96
CA TRP A 451 18.42 6.67 -7.59
C TRP A 451 18.75 6.75 -6.09
N ASP A 452 17.84 6.28 -5.21
CA ASP A 452 18.05 6.25 -3.75
C ASP A 452 19.26 5.37 -3.38
N LEU A 453 19.44 4.22 -4.05
CA LEU A 453 20.61 3.36 -3.92
C LEU A 453 21.91 4.12 -4.23
N ASN A 454 21.94 4.83 -5.37
CA ASN A 454 23.11 5.61 -5.79
C ASN A 454 23.45 6.71 -4.78
N GLN A 455 22.45 7.47 -4.30
CA GLN A 455 22.65 8.54 -3.30
C GLN A 455 23.18 7.98 -1.97
N ARG A 456 22.56 6.92 -1.43
CA ARG A 456 22.98 6.32 -0.14
C ARG A 456 24.36 5.70 -0.20
N THR A 457 24.76 5.25 -1.36
CA THR A 457 26.07 4.66 -1.57
C THR A 457 27.10 5.68 -2.05
N GLY A 458 26.76 6.97 -2.18
CA GLY A 458 27.69 8.02 -2.64
C GLY A 458 28.24 7.73 -4.04
N GLY A 459 27.38 7.28 -4.97
CA GLY A 459 27.73 7.06 -6.36
C GLY A 459 28.23 5.65 -6.71
N LEU A 460 27.77 4.61 -6.01
CA LEU A 460 28.09 3.23 -6.38
C LEU A 460 27.53 2.93 -7.77
N GLU A 461 28.39 2.57 -8.70
CA GLU A 461 28.02 2.21 -10.04
C GLU A 461 27.52 0.75 -10.10
N VAL A 462 26.30 0.58 -10.59
CA VAL A 462 25.66 -0.72 -10.78
C VAL A 462 25.32 -0.95 -12.24
N LYS A 463 25.48 -2.17 -12.70
CA LYS A 463 24.96 -2.63 -13.97
C LYS A 463 23.54 -3.16 -13.75
N THR A 464 22.59 -2.72 -14.56
CA THR A 464 21.18 -3.14 -14.47
C THR A 464 20.77 -3.88 -15.73
N THR A 465 19.86 -4.87 -15.56
CA THR A 465 19.16 -5.46 -16.70
C THR A 465 17.96 -4.61 -17.10
N PRO A 466 17.46 -4.76 -18.34
CA PRO A 466 16.15 -4.22 -18.68
C PRO A 466 15.06 -4.74 -17.71
N PRO A 467 14.00 -3.96 -17.47
CA PRO A 467 12.91 -4.40 -16.61
C PRO A 467 12.28 -5.71 -17.09
N ILE A 468 12.03 -6.59 -16.15
CA ILE A 468 11.49 -7.91 -16.37
C ILE A 468 10.10 -7.97 -15.74
N VAL A 469 9.10 -8.36 -16.51
CA VAL A 469 7.75 -8.56 -15.98
C VAL A 469 7.71 -9.85 -15.16
N MET A 470 7.04 -9.80 -14.02
CA MET A 470 6.80 -10.97 -13.18
C MET A 470 5.60 -11.76 -13.70
N TYR A 471 5.76 -13.06 -13.78
CA TYR A 471 4.68 -13.97 -14.10
C TYR A 471 4.31 -14.83 -12.89
N ARG A 472 3.15 -15.51 -12.95
CA ARG A 472 2.73 -16.50 -11.95
C ARG A 472 2.34 -17.79 -12.67
N GLU A 473 2.72 -18.94 -12.10
CA GLU A 473 2.25 -20.22 -12.61
C GLU A 473 0.88 -20.56 -12.04
N THR A 474 0.01 -21.13 -12.84
CA THR A 474 -1.29 -21.62 -12.41
C THR A 474 -1.72 -22.81 -13.27
N ILE A 475 -2.85 -23.39 -12.93
CA ILE A 475 -3.44 -24.55 -13.64
C ILE A 475 -4.88 -24.21 -14.05
N ARG A 476 -5.36 -24.88 -15.11
CA ARG A 476 -6.71 -24.65 -15.64
C ARG A 476 -7.72 -25.74 -15.26
N VAL A 477 -7.26 -26.92 -14.90
CA VAL A 477 -8.10 -28.07 -14.55
C VAL A 477 -7.53 -28.81 -13.36
N ALA A 478 -8.36 -29.60 -12.68
CA ALA A 478 -7.88 -30.48 -11.61
C ALA A 478 -6.97 -31.59 -12.16
N SER A 479 -5.93 -31.94 -11.40
CA SER A 479 -5.05 -33.06 -11.71
C SER A 479 -5.68 -34.40 -11.33
N LYS A 480 -5.12 -35.48 -11.84
CA LYS A 480 -5.26 -36.79 -11.21
C LYS A 480 -4.48 -36.82 -9.91
N MET A 481 -4.72 -37.84 -9.08
CA MET A 481 -3.92 -38.09 -7.90
C MET A 481 -2.51 -38.57 -8.31
N PHE A 482 -1.48 -37.96 -7.73
CA PHE A 482 -0.09 -38.32 -7.92
C PHE A 482 0.55 -38.75 -6.61
N GLU A 483 1.34 -39.83 -6.68
CA GLU A 483 2.10 -40.38 -5.57
C GLU A 483 3.54 -39.91 -5.63
N GLY A 484 4.01 -39.26 -4.57
CA GLY A 484 5.43 -38.97 -4.34
C GLY A 484 6.02 -39.97 -3.35
N LYS A 485 7.16 -40.53 -3.69
CA LYS A 485 7.91 -41.47 -2.83
C LYS A 485 9.13 -40.79 -2.24
N SER A 486 9.36 -41.02 -0.95
CA SER A 486 10.60 -40.55 -0.30
C SER A 486 11.82 -41.21 -0.92
N PRO A 487 13.02 -40.56 -0.91
CA PRO A 487 14.27 -41.12 -1.44
C PRO A 487 14.61 -42.52 -0.86
N ASN A 488 14.30 -42.75 0.41
CA ASN A 488 14.45 -44.05 1.06
C ASN A 488 13.33 -45.05 0.72
N LYS A 489 12.29 -44.64 -0.03
CA LYS A 489 11.13 -45.43 -0.46
C LYS A 489 10.19 -45.93 0.67
N HIS A 490 10.39 -45.46 1.90
CA HIS A 490 9.60 -45.89 3.06
C HIS A 490 8.33 -45.06 3.26
N ASN A 491 8.31 -43.84 2.72
CA ASN A 491 7.15 -42.96 2.84
C ASN A 491 6.54 -42.65 1.46
N ARG A 492 5.23 -42.46 1.44
CA ARG A 492 4.47 -42.06 0.25
C ARG A 492 3.51 -40.99 0.63
N VAL A 493 3.32 -40.01 -0.23
CA VAL A 493 2.31 -38.92 -0.08
C VAL A 493 1.56 -38.76 -1.39
N MET A 494 0.24 -38.65 -1.31
CA MET A 494 -0.63 -38.57 -2.48
C MET A 494 -1.34 -37.24 -2.50
N PHE A 495 -1.17 -36.51 -3.62
CA PHE A 495 -1.76 -35.20 -3.80
C PHE A 495 -2.64 -35.12 -5.04
N ILE A 496 -3.65 -34.27 -4.95
CA ILE A 496 -4.45 -33.72 -6.06
C ILE A 496 -4.27 -32.22 -6.05
N VAL A 497 -4.07 -31.63 -7.23
CA VAL A 497 -3.94 -30.16 -7.40
C VAL A 497 -5.13 -29.65 -8.21
N GLU A 498 -5.80 -28.62 -7.71
CA GLU A 498 -7.01 -28.04 -8.30
C GLU A 498 -6.87 -26.52 -8.41
N PRO A 499 -7.46 -25.85 -9.43
CA PRO A 499 -7.53 -24.40 -9.44
C PRO A 499 -8.51 -23.92 -8.36
N LEU A 500 -8.18 -22.81 -7.70
CA LEU A 500 -9.14 -22.12 -6.83
C LEU A 500 -10.20 -21.40 -7.67
N ASN A 501 -11.44 -21.38 -7.17
CA ASN A 501 -12.52 -20.61 -7.78
C ASN A 501 -12.34 -19.08 -7.54
N GLU A 502 -13.01 -18.27 -8.35
CA GLU A 502 -12.91 -16.81 -8.29
C GLU A 502 -13.38 -16.24 -6.94
N GLU A 503 -14.39 -16.85 -6.33
CA GLU A 503 -14.92 -16.45 -5.03
C GLU A 503 -13.88 -16.62 -3.93
N THR A 504 -13.17 -17.76 -3.92
CA THR A 504 -12.06 -17.97 -2.96
C THR A 504 -10.94 -16.98 -3.17
N LEU A 505 -10.52 -16.74 -4.42
CA LEU A 505 -9.48 -15.76 -4.74
C LEU A 505 -9.87 -14.35 -4.29
N LYS A 506 -11.15 -13.99 -4.44
CA LYS A 506 -11.68 -12.71 -3.97
C LYS A 506 -11.66 -12.61 -2.44
N LEU A 507 -12.07 -13.66 -1.73
CA LEU A 507 -12.03 -13.70 -0.26
C LEU A 507 -10.60 -13.57 0.28
N LEU A 508 -9.63 -14.22 -0.39
CA LEU A 508 -8.20 -14.10 -0.06
C LEU A 508 -7.67 -12.68 -0.34
N ALA A 509 -8.00 -12.11 -1.50
CA ALA A 509 -7.60 -10.75 -1.88
C ALA A 509 -8.21 -9.69 -0.96
N GLU A 510 -9.47 -9.85 -0.58
CA GLU A 510 -10.15 -9.00 0.40
C GLU A 510 -9.67 -9.26 1.84
N GLY A 511 -8.85 -10.30 2.04
CA GLY A 511 -8.33 -10.75 3.32
C GLY A 511 -9.42 -11.16 4.32
N LYS A 512 -10.53 -11.62 3.82
CA LYS A 512 -11.57 -12.26 4.64
C LYS A 512 -11.17 -13.68 5.05
N VAL A 513 -10.22 -14.26 4.30
CA VAL A 513 -9.62 -15.57 4.55
C VAL A 513 -8.11 -15.40 4.58
N PHE A 514 -7.45 -15.88 5.63
CA PHE A 514 -5.98 -15.83 5.80
C PHE A 514 -5.47 -16.97 6.69
N GLU A 515 -4.16 -17.23 6.70
CA GLU A 515 -3.55 -18.40 7.34
C GLU A 515 -3.79 -18.44 8.86
N ASP A 516 -3.49 -17.33 9.56
CA ASP A 516 -3.56 -17.26 11.04
C ASP A 516 -4.99 -17.01 11.58
N GLN A 517 -6.01 -17.08 10.71
CA GLN A 517 -7.41 -16.90 11.11
C GLN A 517 -7.91 -18.09 11.92
N GLU A 518 -8.81 -17.84 12.88
CA GLU A 518 -9.48 -18.91 13.62
C GLU A 518 -10.17 -19.88 12.63
N TRP A 519 -9.84 -21.16 12.71
CA TRP A 519 -10.22 -22.15 11.71
C TRP A 519 -11.74 -22.32 11.52
N ARG A 520 -12.54 -22.12 12.59
CA ARG A 520 -14.00 -22.24 12.52
C ARG A 520 -14.62 -21.09 11.71
N GLU A 521 -14.13 -19.87 11.96
CA GLU A 521 -14.57 -18.70 11.23
C GLU A 521 -14.13 -18.78 9.76
N ARG A 522 -12.89 -19.16 9.49
CA ARG A 522 -12.36 -19.38 8.16
C ARG A 522 -13.18 -20.41 7.38
N ALA A 523 -13.46 -21.56 8.00
CA ALA A 523 -14.27 -22.62 7.39
C ALA A 523 -15.71 -22.17 7.14
N ARG A 524 -16.30 -21.38 8.04
CA ARG A 524 -17.64 -20.81 7.83
C ARG A 524 -17.67 -19.90 6.61
N ILE A 525 -16.72 -18.97 6.51
CA ILE A 525 -16.64 -18.01 5.39
C ILE A 525 -16.48 -18.74 4.05
N LEU A 526 -15.55 -19.69 3.97
CA LEU A 526 -15.30 -20.45 2.75
C LEU A 526 -16.52 -21.26 2.29
N ARG A 527 -17.26 -21.83 3.23
CA ARG A 527 -18.49 -22.58 2.90
C ARG A 527 -19.64 -21.66 2.49
N GLU A 528 -19.80 -20.54 3.16
CA GLU A 528 -20.91 -19.61 2.93
C GLU A 528 -20.74 -18.82 1.61
N TYR A 529 -19.52 -18.42 1.27
CA TYR A 529 -19.26 -17.49 0.17
C TYR A 529 -18.47 -18.07 -1.00
N ALA A 530 -17.87 -19.25 -0.87
CA ALA A 530 -17.02 -19.86 -1.90
C ALA A 530 -17.31 -21.34 -2.17
N ASP A 531 -18.41 -21.86 -1.65
CA ASP A 531 -18.91 -23.22 -1.88
C ASP A 531 -17.91 -24.36 -1.59
N TRP A 532 -17.13 -24.18 -0.51
CA TRP A 532 -16.19 -25.21 -0.07
C TRP A 532 -16.88 -26.35 0.66
N ASP A 533 -16.38 -27.57 0.44
CA ASP A 533 -16.74 -28.73 1.27
C ASP A 533 -16.38 -28.49 2.73
N ALA A 534 -17.16 -29.07 3.65
CA ALA A 534 -16.98 -28.86 5.08
C ALA A 534 -15.67 -29.45 5.61
N ASP A 535 -15.25 -30.61 5.11
CA ASP A 535 -14.03 -31.27 5.54
C ASP A 535 -12.78 -30.57 4.94
N GLU A 536 -12.86 -30.15 3.66
CA GLU A 536 -11.81 -29.36 3.02
C GLU A 536 -11.59 -28.01 3.74
N ALA A 537 -12.67 -27.29 4.04
CA ALA A 537 -12.58 -25.98 4.71
C ALA A 537 -11.97 -26.07 6.12
N ARG A 538 -12.16 -27.18 6.82
CA ARG A 538 -11.55 -27.46 8.14
C ARG A 538 -10.10 -27.93 8.03
N GLY A 539 -9.78 -28.61 6.94
CA GLY A 539 -8.49 -29.25 6.70
C GLY A 539 -7.38 -28.33 6.21
N ILE A 540 -7.58 -27.02 6.14
CA ILE A 540 -6.57 -26.08 5.66
C ILE A 540 -5.38 -26.03 6.63
N TRP A 541 -4.20 -26.39 6.14
CA TRP A 541 -2.95 -26.37 6.87
C TRP A 541 -2.11 -25.13 6.62
N ALA A 542 -2.10 -24.61 5.38
CA ALA A 542 -1.32 -23.44 5.02
C ALA A 542 -2.02 -22.63 3.90
N ILE A 543 -1.80 -21.33 3.93
CA ILE A 543 -2.15 -20.37 2.89
C ILE A 543 -0.92 -19.50 2.64
N ASP A 544 -0.48 -19.37 1.39
CA ASP A 544 0.66 -18.53 1.05
C ASP A 544 0.24 -17.12 0.62
N GLU A 545 1.22 -16.25 0.44
CA GLU A 545 1.02 -14.86 0.01
C GLU A 545 0.54 -14.70 -1.44
N HIS A 546 0.64 -15.76 -2.25
CA HIS A 546 0.19 -15.81 -3.64
C HIS A 546 -1.15 -16.51 -3.81
N PHE A 547 -1.88 -16.73 -2.70
CA PHE A 547 -3.22 -17.33 -2.67
C PHE A 547 -3.21 -18.80 -3.10
N ASN A 548 -2.20 -19.56 -2.67
CA ASN A 548 -2.22 -21.00 -2.79
C ASN A 548 -2.60 -21.62 -1.44
N ILE A 549 -3.35 -22.71 -1.45
CA ILE A 549 -3.90 -23.34 -0.24
C ILE A 549 -3.51 -24.82 -0.20
N LEU A 550 -2.94 -25.25 0.94
CA LEU A 550 -2.73 -26.66 1.28
C LEU A 550 -3.85 -27.16 2.18
N VAL A 551 -4.48 -28.24 1.77
CA VAL A 551 -5.62 -28.86 2.47
C VAL A 551 -5.32 -30.31 2.78
N ASP A 552 -5.56 -30.75 4.01
CA ASP A 552 -5.58 -32.15 4.39
C ASP A 552 -6.99 -32.72 4.29
N THR A 553 -7.19 -33.66 3.39
CA THR A 553 -8.44 -34.42 3.24
C THR A 553 -8.27 -35.90 3.63
N SER A 554 -7.10 -36.27 4.11
CA SER A 554 -6.79 -37.63 4.48
C SER A 554 -7.50 -38.08 5.75
N LYS A 555 -7.69 -39.38 5.92
CA LYS A 555 -8.38 -39.95 7.09
C LYS A 555 -7.59 -41.12 7.68
N GLY A 556 -7.40 -41.08 8.99
CA GLY A 556 -6.89 -42.23 9.74
C GLY A 556 -5.41 -42.58 9.52
N ILE A 557 -4.59 -41.64 9.06
CA ILE A 557 -3.17 -41.85 8.80
C ILE A 557 -2.37 -41.79 10.09
N GLN A 558 -1.62 -42.87 10.40
CA GLN A 558 -0.74 -42.88 11.54
C GLN A 558 0.50 -42.01 11.26
N TYR A 559 1.00 -41.34 12.30
CA TYR A 559 2.22 -40.49 12.29
C TYR A 559 2.13 -39.27 11.34
N LEU A 560 0.96 -38.94 10.77
CA LEU A 560 0.81 -37.78 9.89
C LEU A 560 1.20 -36.47 10.59
N LYS A 561 0.86 -36.34 11.86
CA LYS A 561 1.21 -35.16 12.66
C LYS A 561 2.72 -34.89 12.71
N ASP A 562 3.53 -35.94 12.72
CA ASP A 562 4.99 -35.83 12.83
C ASP A 562 5.66 -35.33 11.55
N ILE A 563 4.99 -35.51 10.39
CA ILE A 563 5.48 -35.06 9.08
C ILE A 563 4.74 -33.84 8.55
N LYS A 564 3.74 -33.33 9.26
CA LYS A 564 2.91 -32.20 8.83
C LYS A 564 3.76 -30.99 8.44
N ASP A 565 4.69 -30.56 9.28
CA ASP A 565 5.53 -29.40 9.02
C ASP A 565 6.45 -29.60 7.81
N HIS A 566 6.90 -30.84 7.57
CA HIS A 566 7.70 -31.16 6.39
C HIS A 566 6.87 -31.09 5.11
N ILE A 567 5.60 -31.50 5.13
CA ILE A 567 4.68 -31.36 4.02
C ILE A 567 4.39 -29.88 3.75
N ILE A 568 4.13 -29.08 4.79
CA ILE A 568 3.92 -27.64 4.66
C ILE A 568 5.14 -26.96 4.02
N ASN A 569 6.36 -27.32 4.47
CA ASN A 569 7.59 -26.77 3.90
C ASN A 569 7.78 -27.21 2.45
N GLY A 570 7.47 -28.48 2.11
CA GLY A 570 7.48 -28.98 0.75
C GLY A 570 6.48 -28.25 -0.16
N PHE A 571 5.27 -28.00 0.33
CA PHE A 571 4.26 -27.22 -0.36
C PHE A 571 4.74 -25.78 -0.62
N ARG A 572 5.23 -25.08 0.42
CA ARG A 572 5.72 -23.70 0.29
C ARG A 572 6.85 -23.59 -0.74
N TRP A 573 7.78 -24.54 -0.74
CA TRP A 573 8.82 -24.59 -1.76
C TRP A 573 8.24 -24.78 -3.18
N CYS A 574 7.26 -25.67 -3.35
CA CYS A 574 6.64 -25.90 -4.66
C CYS A 574 5.89 -24.67 -5.20
N VAL A 575 5.23 -23.92 -4.33
CA VAL A 575 4.45 -22.73 -4.76
C VAL A 575 5.32 -21.49 -4.93
N ASP A 576 6.48 -21.43 -4.28
CA ASP A 576 7.46 -20.34 -4.48
C ASP A 576 8.21 -20.48 -5.82
N GLU A 577 8.52 -21.72 -6.23
CA GLU A 577 9.16 -22.01 -7.51
C GLU A 577 8.41 -23.11 -8.26
N GLY A 578 7.43 -22.73 -9.09
CA GLY A 578 6.64 -23.69 -9.87
C GLY A 578 7.45 -24.49 -10.90
N PRO A 579 6.93 -25.63 -11.38
CA PRO A 579 7.65 -26.52 -12.29
C PRO A 579 7.75 -26.04 -13.72
N LEU A 580 6.89 -25.05 -14.15
CA LEU A 580 6.79 -24.64 -15.55
C LEU A 580 7.98 -23.75 -15.96
N ALA A 581 8.26 -22.72 -15.18
CA ALA A 581 9.30 -21.73 -15.46
C ALA A 581 10.01 -21.21 -14.18
N LYS A 582 9.91 -21.91 -13.06
CA LYS A 582 10.36 -21.48 -11.73
C LYS A 582 9.78 -20.09 -11.36
N GLU A 583 8.56 -19.78 -11.80
CA GLU A 583 7.82 -18.60 -11.33
C GLU A 583 6.91 -19.01 -10.17
N PRO A 584 6.63 -18.11 -9.20
CA PRO A 584 5.72 -18.44 -8.10
C PRO A 584 4.33 -18.86 -8.60
N CYS A 585 3.75 -19.87 -7.98
CA CYS A 585 2.39 -20.30 -8.27
C CYS A 585 1.37 -19.34 -7.70
N ARG A 586 0.17 -19.29 -8.30
CA ARG A 586 -0.95 -18.48 -7.81
C ARG A 586 -2.29 -19.18 -8.04
N GLY A 587 -3.11 -19.18 -6.98
CA GLY A 587 -4.49 -19.62 -7.09
C GLY A 587 -4.66 -21.13 -7.24
N ILE A 588 -3.79 -21.94 -6.64
CA ILE A 588 -3.92 -23.39 -6.65
C ILE A 588 -4.28 -23.92 -5.26
N LYS A 589 -5.12 -24.96 -5.24
CA LYS A 589 -5.46 -25.76 -4.07
C LYS A 589 -4.77 -27.11 -4.18
N VAL A 590 -3.91 -27.42 -3.21
CA VAL A 590 -3.18 -28.68 -3.11
C VAL A 590 -3.85 -29.50 -2.02
N LYS A 591 -4.40 -30.66 -2.37
CA LYS A 591 -5.07 -31.57 -1.43
C LYS A 591 -4.21 -32.77 -1.13
N LEU A 592 -3.83 -32.96 0.13
CA LEU A 592 -3.29 -34.23 0.62
C LEU A 592 -4.45 -35.21 0.75
N VAL A 593 -4.47 -36.26 -0.06
CA VAL A 593 -5.55 -37.25 -0.13
C VAL A 593 -5.24 -38.45 0.75
N ASP A 594 -4.01 -38.94 0.70
CA ASP A 594 -3.56 -40.10 1.45
C ASP A 594 -2.04 -40.02 1.71
N ALA A 595 -1.55 -40.77 2.69
CA ALA A 595 -0.11 -40.94 2.95
C ALA A 595 0.19 -42.27 3.65
N VAL A 596 1.35 -42.82 3.34
CA VAL A 596 1.94 -43.95 4.06
C VAL A 596 3.20 -43.46 4.73
N VAL A 597 3.23 -43.48 6.05
CA VAL A 597 4.33 -42.92 6.86
C VAL A 597 4.99 -44.04 7.65
N HIS A 598 6.31 -44.12 7.56
CA HIS A 598 7.08 -45.12 8.28
C HIS A 598 7.01 -44.89 9.81
N GLU A 599 6.95 -45.97 10.60
CA GLU A 599 6.83 -45.89 12.07
C GLU A 599 8.05 -45.30 12.75
N ASP A 600 9.27 -45.59 12.21
CA ASP A 600 10.54 -45.08 12.75
C ASP A 600 10.78 -43.62 12.33
N PRO A 601 10.94 -42.71 13.32
CA PRO A 601 11.24 -41.29 13.06
C PRO A 601 12.49 -41.05 12.21
N ALA A 602 13.50 -41.92 12.28
CA ALA A 602 14.72 -41.77 11.49
C ALA A 602 14.48 -41.83 9.97
N HIS A 603 13.38 -42.44 9.54
CA HIS A 603 13.05 -42.63 8.14
C HIS A 603 12.05 -41.60 7.59
N ARG A 604 11.52 -40.65 8.40
CA ARG A 604 10.50 -39.68 8.02
C ARG A 604 10.91 -38.22 8.22
N GLY A 605 12.19 -37.94 8.25
CA GLY A 605 12.72 -36.57 8.36
C GLY A 605 12.51 -35.72 7.12
N PRO A 606 12.82 -34.39 7.20
CA PRO A 606 12.57 -33.40 6.12
C PRO A 606 13.24 -33.84 4.80
N ALA A 607 14.45 -34.40 4.82
CA ALA A 607 15.15 -34.91 3.62
C ALA A 607 14.41 -36.04 2.89
N GLN A 608 13.44 -36.67 3.53
CA GLN A 608 12.61 -37.73 2.94
C GLN A 608 11.25 -37.20 2.48
N ILE A 609 10.58 -36.39 3.29
CA ILE A 609 9.21 -35.95 3.04
C ILE A 609 9.12 -34.77 2.07
N ILE A 610 10.05 -33.82 2.15
CA ILE A 610 10.01 -32.62 1.27
C ILE A 610 10.16 -33.01 -0.22
N PRO A 611 11.15 -33.87 -0.63
CA PRO A 611 11.24 -34.30 -2.02
C PRO A 611 10.01 -35.09 -2.50
N ALA A 612 9.47 -35.99 -1.67
CA ALA A 612 8.26 -36.74 -2.01
C ALA A 612 7.04 -35.82 -2.25
N THR A 613 6.88 -34.82 -1.37
CA THR A 613 5.84 -33.80 -1.50
C THR A 613 6.01 -33.00 -2.79
N LYS A 614 7.23 -32.58 -3.09
CA LYS A 614 7.56 -31.82 -4.30
C LYS A 614 7.24 -32.59 -5.57
N ASP A 615 7.70 -33.83 -5.68
CA ASP A 615 7.52 -34.62 -6.90
C ASP A 615 6.03 -34.84 -7.21
N ALA A 616 5.22 -35.13 -6.20
CA ALA A 616 3.78 -35.33 -6.35
C ALA A 616 3.05 -34.02 -6.74
N ILE A 617 3.35 -32.90 -6.07
CA ILE A 617 2.72 -31.60 -6.37
C ILE A 617 3.13 -31.12 -7.77
N PHE A 618 4.39 -31.22 -8.14
CA PHE A 618 4.89 -30.82 -9.47
C PHE A 618 4.26 -31.67 -10.57
N ALA A 619 4.14 -32.98 -10.38
CA ALA A 619 3.45 -33.84 -11.31
C ALA A 619 1.96 -33.44 -11.46
N GLY A 620 1.31 -33.12 -10.35
CA GLY A 620 -0.05 -32.56 -10.35
C GLY A 620 -0.16 -31.29 -11.18
N ILE A 621 0.69 -30.30 -10.92
CA ILE A 621 0.70 -29.02 -11.65
C ILE A 621 0.93 -29.25 -13.15
N LEU A 622 1.95 -30.00 -13.53
CA LEU A 622 2.30 -30.23 -14.95
C LEU A 622 1.21 -31.01 -15.72
N SER A 623 0.43 -31.84 -15.03
CA SER A 623 -0.67 -32.60 -15.67
C SER A 623 -1.99 -31.82 -15.79
N ALA A 624 -2.13 -30.73 -15.05
CA ALA A 624 -3.37 -29.97 -14.89
C ALA A 624 -3.51 -28.79 -15.88
N ARG A 625 -2.98 -28.91 -17.08
CA ARG A 625 -2.89 -27.83 -18.08
C ARG A 625 -2.30 -26.55 -17.51
N PRO A 626 -1.04 -26.57 -17.12
CA PRO A 626 -0.39 -25.41 -16.52
C PRO A 626 -0.31 -24.24 -17.52
N THR A 627 -0.40 -23.02 -17.00
CA THR A 627 -0.29 -21.79 -17.75
C THR A 627 0.40 -20.70 -16.92
N LEU A 628 0.80 -19.62 -17.57
CA LEU A 628 1.29 -18.43 -16.90
C LEU A 628 0.16 -17.39 -16.77
N LEU A 629 0.16 -16.68 -15.66
CA LEU A 629 -0.60 -15.46 -15.45
C LEU A 629 0.33 -14.26 -15.65
N GLU A 630 -0.15 -13.26 -16.38
CA GLU A 630 0.50 -11.96 -16.52
C GLU A 630 -0.27 -10.88 -15.75
N PRO A 631 0.41 -9.87 -15.19
CA PRO A 631 -0.26 -8.78 -14.50
C PRO A 631 -0.87 -7.81 -15.52
N ILE A 632 -2.14 -7.44 -15.27
CA ILE A 632 -2.90 -6.48 -16.08
C ILE A 632 -3.09 -5.21 -15.29
N LEU A 633 -2.81 -4.07 -15.93
CA LEU A 633 -3.06 -2.74 -15.40
C LEU A 633 -4.36 -2.18 -15.98
N LYS A 634 -5.11 -1.48 -15.15
CA LYS A 634 -6.11 -0.52 -15.58
C LYS A 634 -5.36 0.73 -16.03
N ILE A 635 -5.64 1.23 -17.21
CA ILE A 635 -5.07 2.48 -17.73
C ILE A 635 -6.17 3.51 -17.92
N GLU A 636 -5.92 4.73 -17.50
CA GLU A 636 -6.77 5.89 -17.74
C GLU A 636 -5.95 6.95 -18.48
N VAL A 637 -6.41 7.34 -19.63
CA VAL A 637 -5.72 8.34 -20.49
C VAL A 637 -6.63 9.54 -20.69
N LYS A 638 -6.14 10.73 -20.38
CA LYS A 638 -6.80 12.01 -20.64
C LYS A 638 -6.20 12.66 -21.86
N ILE A 639 -7.04 13.04 -22.79
CA ILE A 639 -6.62 13.50 -24.10
C ILE A 639 -7.64 14.45 -24.73
N PRO A 640 -7.22 15.52 -25.44
CA PRO A 640 -8.11 16.27 -26.30
C PRO A 640 -8.74 15.42 -27.40
N GLN A 641 -9.97 15.75 -27.83
CA GLN A 641 -10.74 14.96 -28.78
C GLN A 641 -9.98 14.65 -30.08
N GLU A 642 -9.19 15.59 -30.55
CA GLU A 642 -8.41 15.46 -31.79
C GLU A 642 -7.36 14.35 -31.75
N GLN A 643 -6.93 13.94 -30.56
CA GLN A 643 -5.83 12.98 -30.34
C GLN A 643 -6.30 11.59 -29.87
N ILE A 644 -7.62 11.36 -29.75
CA ILE A 644 -8.17 10.07 -29.28
C ILE A 644 -7.68 8.91 -30.16
N ALA A 645 -7.63 9.11 -31.49
CA ALA A 645 -7.18 8.08 -32.42
C ALA A 645 -5.73 7.63 -32.14
N GLY A 646 -4.85 8.55 -31.70
CA GLY A 646 -3.48 8.24 -31.29
C GLY A 646 -3.44 7.31 -30.07
N VAL A 647 -4.25 7.59 -29.05
CA VAL A 647 -4.38 6.75 -27.85
C VAL A 647 -4.92 5.37 -28.20
N MET A 648 -6.00 5.32 -29.00
CA MET A 648 -6.58 4.05 -29.45
C MET A 648 -5.55 3.19 -30.21
N LYS A 649 -4.77 3.81 -31.08
CA LYS A 649 -3.70 3.12 -31.79
C LYS A 649 -2.63 2.61 -30.84
N ALA A 650 -2.16 3.44 -29.92
CA ALA A 650 -1.14 3.06 -28.93
C ALA A 650 -1.58 1.85 -28.08
N LEU A 651 -2.82 1.85 -27.60
CA LEU A 651 -3.34 0.74 -26.79
C LEU A 651 -3.57 -0.53 -27.62
N ASN A 652 -4.19 -0.42 -28.78
CA ASN A 652 -4.52 -1.59 -29.62
C ASN A 652 -3.27 -2.32 -30.12
N THR A 653 -2.20 -1.61 -30.46
CA THR A 653 -0.92 -2.23 -30.89
C THR A 653 -0.21 -2.95 -29.76
N ARG A 654 -0.59 -2.69 -28.51
CA ARG A 654 -0.01 -3.20 -27.26
C ARG A 654 -0.94 -4.12 -26.48
N ARG A 655 -1.77 -4.88 -27.16
CA ARG A 655 -2.75 -5.79 -26.51
C ARG A 655 -3.68 -5.11 -25.52
N GLY A 656 -3.77 -3.77 -25.54
CA GLY A 656 -4.65 -3.02 -24.67
C GLY A 656 -6.12 -3.18 -25.06
N LYS A 657 -6.99 -3.36 -24.08
CA LYS A 657 -8.43 -3.45 -24.26
C LYS A 657 -9.08 -2.15 -23.80
N ILE A 658 -9.72 -1.42 -24.71
CA ILE A 658 -10.46 -0.19 -24.35
C ILE A 658 -11.81 -0.60 -23.70
N VAL A 659 -12.09 -0.07 -22.54
CA VAL A 659 -13.30 -0.36 -21.75
C VAL A 659 -14.35 0.73 -21.94
N SER A 660 -13.95 2.02 -21.83
CA SER A 660 -14.85 3.15 -22.03
C SER A 660 -14.12 4.37 -22.56
N ILE A 661 -14.86 5.25 -23.23
CA ILE A 661 -14.42 6.60 -23.62
C ILE A 661 -15.50 7.55 -23.16
N GLU A 662 -15.15 8.50 -22.29
CA GLU A 662 -16.06 9.47 -21.72
C GLU A 662 -15.57 10.87 -22.05
N GLN A 663 -16.48 11.75 -22.47
CA GLN A 663 -16.17 13.16 -22.71
C GLN A 663 -16.44 13.96 -21.43
N THR A 664 -15.42 14.67 -20.96
CA THR A 664 -15.53 15.54 -19.79
C THR A 664 -15.02 16.94 -20.15
N GLY A 665 -15.93 17.82 -20.52
CA GLY A 665 -15.59 19.15 -21.02
C GLY A 665 -14.85 19.08 -22.35
N TYR A 666 -13.63 19.64 -22.40
CA TYR A 666 -12.76 19.64 -23.61
C TYR A 666 -11.81 18.43 -23.68
N LEU A 667 -11.77 17.61 -22.64
CA LEU A 667 -10.96 16.40 -22.58
C LEU A 667 -11.82 15.15 -22.69
N ASN A 668 -11.25 14.11 -23.27
CA ASN A 668 -11.78 12.77 -23.25
C ASN A 668 -10.97 11.91 -22.30
N ILE A 669 -11.66 11.04 -21.58
CA ILE A 669 -11.07 10.06 -20.68
C ILE A 669 -11.24 8.69 -21.36
N VAL A 670 -10.12 8.10 -21.79
CA VAL A 670 -10.07 6.74 -22.33
C VAL A 670 -9.65 5.80 -21.22
N ARG A 671 -10.51 4.86 -20.83
CA ARG A 671 -10.19 3.81 -19.88
C ARG A 671 -10.02 2.48 -20.57
N GLY A 672 -9.00 1.73 -20.14
CA GLY A 672 -8.69 0.44 -20.72
C GLY A 672 -7.95 -0.48 -19.75
N GLU A 673 -7.64 -1.68 -20.23
CA GLU A 673 -6.81 -2.69 -19.58
C GLU A 673 -5.59 -2.93 -20.48
N ILE A 674 -4.38 -3.04 -19.90
CA ILE A 674 -3.14 -3.29 -20.64
C ILE A 674 -2.22 -4.22 -19.83
N PRO A 675 -1.61 -5.25 -20.45
CA PRO A 675 -0.59 -6.06 -19.79
C PRO A 675 0.65 -5.23 -19.42
N VAL A 676 1.25 -5.50 -18.26
CA VAL A 676 2.48 -4.81 -17.81
C VAL A 676 3.60 -4.96 -18.83
N ALA A 677 3.72 -6.13 -19.48
CA ALA A 677 4.72 -6.36 -20.53
C ALA A 677 4.66 -5.35 -21.67
N GLU A 678 3.49 -4.79 -21.93
CA GLU A 678 3.25 -3.84 -23.02
C GLU A 678 3.40 -2.37 -22.58
N THR A 679 3.64 -2.12 -21.30
CA THR A 679 3.77 -0.75 -20.76
C THR A 679 5.21 -0.25 -20.71
N LEU A 680 6.21 -1.13 -20.86
CA LEU A 680 7.62 -0.79 -20.66
C LEU A 680 8.11 0.36 -21.58
N ASP A 681 7.58 0.46 -22.80
CA ASP A 681 7.91 1.56 -23.74
C ASP A 681 6.68 2.41 -24.11
N LEU A 682 5.57 2.25 -23.40
CA LEU A 682 4.31 2.93 -23.70
C LEU A 682 4.45 4.45 -23.72
N ALA A 683 5.27 5.01 -22.82
CA ALA A 683 5.49 6.45 -22.70
C ALA A 683 6.00 7.08 -23.99
N THR A 684 6.90 6.41 -24.70
CA THR A 684 7.47 6.88 -25.97
C THR A 684 6.41 6.91 -27.06
N ASP A 685 5.63 5.83 -27.18
CA ASP A 685 4.57 5.74 -28.19
C ASP A 685 3.44 6.73 -27.92
N MET A 686 3.02 6.85 -26.66
CA MET A 686 1.98 7.79 -26.26
C MET A 686 2.38 9.23 -26.58
N ARG A 687 3.61 9.64 -26.25
CA ARG A 687 4.10 10.99 -26.60
C ARG A 687 4.15 11.21 -28.12
N SER A 688 4.64 10.24 -28.86
CA SER A 688 4.74 10.32 -30.32
C SER A 688 3.38 10.41 -31.00
N LEU A 689 2.44 9.53 -30.63
CA LEU A 689 1.12 9.43 -31.28
C LEU A 689 0.13 10.52 -30.86
N THR A 690 0.39 11.20 -29.72
CA THR A 690 -0.49 12.24 -29.18
C THR A 690 0.16 13.62 -29.12
N SER A 691 1.33 13.80 -29.77
CA SER A 691 2.11 15.04 -29.75
C SER A 691 2.38 15.56 -28.33
N GLY A 692 2.59 14.63 -27.38
CA GLY A 692 2.85 14.93 -25.98
C GLY A 692 1.64 15.43 -25.18
N LYS A 693 0.42 15.39 -25.74
CA LYS A 693 -0.79 15.92 -25.09
C LYS A 693 -1.54 14.90 -24.22
N ALA A 694 -1.14 13.64 -24.23
CA ALA A 694 -1.74 12.61 -23.40
C ALA A 694 -1.17 12.64 -21.97
N PHE A 695 -2.05 12.62 -20.98
CA PHE A 695 -1.73 12.32 -19.60
C PHE A 695 -2.36 10.98 -19.25
N TRP A 696 -1.60 10.08 -18.66
CA TRP A 696 -2.13 8.77 -18.29
C TRP A 696 -1.64 8.32 -16.94
N ALA A 697 -2.46 7.48 -16.31
CA ALA A 697 -2.14 6.77 -15.09
C ALA A 697 -2.47 5.30 -15.26
N THR A 698 -1.69 4.44 -14.61
CA THR A 698 -1.94 3.00 -14.58
C THR A 698 -2.06 2.53 -13.14
N GLU A 699 -2.87 1.50 -12.91
CA GLU A 699 -3.07 0.88 -11.61
C GLU A 699 -3.18 -0.63 -11.79
N PHE A 700 -2.60 -1.43 -10.86
CA PHE A 700 -2.76 -2.87 -10.92
C PHE A 700 -4.24 -3.26 -10.82
N LEU A 701 -4.70 -4.09 -11.74
CA LEU A 701 -6.10 -4.53 -11.80
C LEU A 701 -6.26 -5.99 -11.38
N LYS A 702 -5.56 -6.89 -12.05
CA LYS A 702 -5.71 -8.34 -11.88
C LYS A 702 -4.57 -9.13 -12.51
N TRP A 703 -4.49 -10.39 -12.17
CA TRP A 703 -3.72 -11.40 -12.90
C TRP A 703 -4.61 -12.04 -13.96
N SER A 704 -4.10 -12.23 -15.17
CA SER A 704 -4.85 -12.85 -16.30
C SER A 704 -3.99 -13.87 -17.03
N PRO A 705 -4.59 -14.97 -17.53
CA PRO A 705 -3.82 -15.95 -18.29
C PRO A 705 -3.18 -15.33 -19.54
N VAL A 706 -1.91 -15.68 -19.76
CA VAL A 706 -1.19 -15.34 -21.00
C VAL A 706 -1.90 -15.99 -22.20
N PRO A 707 -2.04 -15.30 -23.34
CA PRO A 707 -2.59 -15.87 -24.57
C PRO A 707 -1.86 -17.15 -25.00
N GLU A 708 -2.58 -18.18 -25.41
CA GLU A 708 -2.01 -19.51 -25.72
C GLU A 708 -0.96 -19.47 -26.81
N ASN A 709 -1.14 -18.60 -27.80
CA ASN A 709 -0.18 -18.42 -28.91
C ASN A 709 1.15 -17.83 -28.46
N MET A 710 1.24 -17.18 -27.32
CA MET A 710 2.46 -16.57 -26.77
C MET A 710 3.06 -17.39 -25.62
N LEU A 711 2.29 -18.32 -25.04
CA LEU A 711 2.65 -19.01 -23.81
C LEU A 711 3.99 -19.76 -23.92
N HIS A 712 4.20 -20.53 -24.98
CA HIS A 712 5.40 -21.30 -25.17
C HIS A 712 6.65 -20.43 -25.33
N GLU A 713 6.54 -19.34 -26.07
CA GLU A 713 7.63 -18.40 -26.28
C GLU A 713 8.04 -17.70 -24.98
N ILE A 714 7.04 -17.26 -24.20
CA ILE A 714 7.27 -16.61 -22.91
C ILE A 714 7.93 -17.57 -21.93
N ILE A 715 7.43 -18.82 -21.84
CA ILE A 715 8.04 -19.84 -20.98
C ILE A 715 9.48 -20.10 -21.37
N ALA A 716 9.77 -20.30 -22.66
CA ALA A 716 11.14 -20.55 -23.15
C ALA A 716 12.07 -19.38 -22.77
N ARG A 717 11.64 -18.14 -22.99
CA ARG A 717 12.39 -16.93 -22.65
C ARG A 717 12.66 -16.82 -21.13
N ILE A 718 11.68 -17.11 -20.28
CA ILE A 718 11.88 -17.12 -18.82
C ILE A 718 12.86 -18.20 -18.41
N ARG A 719 12.72 -19.41 -18.96
CA ARG A 719 13.59 -20.55 -18.63
C ARG A 719 15.03 -20.30 -19.07
N GLU A 720 15.25 -19.81 -20.30
CA GLU A 720 16.58 -19.44 -20.80
C GLU A 720 17.25 -18.38 -19.92
N ARG A 721 16.50 -17.34 -19.53
CA ARG A 721 17.00 -16.31 -18.62
C ARG A 721 17.43 -16.88 -17.27
N LYS A 722 16.74 -17.91 -16.76
CA LYS A 722 17.04 -18.59 -15.50
C LYS A 722 18.07 -19.73 -15.67
N GLY A 723 18.73 -19.84 -16.83
CA GLY A 723 19.70 -20.91 -17.11
C GLY A 723 19.10 -22.31 -17.21
N LEU A 724 17.79 -22.41 -17.43
CA LEU A 724 17.08 -23.68 -17.54
C LEU A 724 16.93 -24.10 -19.00
N PRO A 725 16.85 -25.42 -19.29
CA PRO A 725 16.49 -25.87 -20.65
C PRO A 725 15.19 -25.23 -21.12
N PRO A 726 15.08 -24.77 -22.39
CA PRO A 726 13.89 -24.05 -22.89
C PRO A 726 12.62 -24.93 -22.91
N ASN A 727 12.78 -26.22 -22.94
CA ASN A 727 11.66 -27.16 -22.97
C ASN A 727 10.95 -27.27 -21.63
N ILE A 728 9.60 -27.37 -21.70
CA ILE A 728 8.75 -27.58 -20.50
C ILE A 728 9.04 -28.96 -19.94
N PRO A 729 9.24 -29.08 -18.61
CA PRO A 729 9.43 -30.36 -17.96
C PRO A 729 8.22 -31.29 -18.15
N ARG A 730 8.50 -32.60 -18.22
CA ARG A 730 7.45 -33.61 -18.37
C ARG A 730 7.42 -34.55 -17.19
N VAL A 731 6.23 -35.02 -16.85
CA VAL A 731 6.02 -36.08 -15.87
C VAL A 731 6.42 -37.40 -16.48
N VAL A 732 7.33 -38.13 -15.81
CA VAL A 732 7.78 -39.46 -16.20
C VAL A 732 7.46 -40.41 -15.06
N PHE A 733 6.93 -41.58 -15.37
CA PHE A 733 6.68 -42.62 -14.39
C PHE A 733 7.88 -43.59 -14.34
N ASN A 734 8.40 -43.77 -13.16
CA ASN A 734 9.42 -44.75 -12.90
C ASN A 734 8.81 -46.18 -12.94
N PRO A 735 9.66 -47.25 -13.11
CA PRO A 735 9.15 -48.63 -13.11
C PRO A 735 8.44 -49.05 -11.81
N ASP A 736 8.71 -48.38 -10.71
CA ASP A 736 8.07 -48.58 -9.41
C ASP A 736 6.77 -47.77 -9.19
N GLY A 737 6.30 -47.13 -10.25
CA GLY A 737 5.07 -46.28 -10.23
C GLY A 737 5.25 -44.88 -9.60
N SER A 738 6.46 -44.56 -9.09
CA SER A 738 6.72 -43.19 -8.61
C SER A 738 6.84 -42.21 -9.76
N VAL A 739 6.55 -40.95 -9.50
CA VAL A 739 6.70 -39.86 -10.48
C VAL A 739 8.09 -39.22 -10.39
N ALA A 740 8.61 -38.80 -11.51
CA ALA A 740 9.80 -37.97 -11.64
C ALA A 740 9.58 -36.88 -12.65
N ILE A 741 10.21 -35.73 -12.48
CA ILE A 741 10.13 -34.60 -13.39
C ILE A 741 11.40 -34.56 -14.22
N LYS A 742 11.26 -34.62 -15.55
CA LYS A 742 12.39 -34.53 -16.50
C LYS A 742 12.23 -33.26 -17.35
N SER A 743 13.29 -32.43 -17.39
CA SER A 743 13.40 -31.26 -18.25
C SER A 743 13.70 -31.64 -19.70
#